data_4a33316cdc4ada3d14f9112984aa2681
#
_entry.id   4a33316cdc4ada3d14f9112984aa2681
#
_cell.length_a   1.000
_cell.length_b   1.000
_cell.length_c   1.000
_cell.angle_alpha   90.00
_cell.angle_beta   90.00
_cell.angle_gamma   90.00
#
_symmetry.space_group_name_H-M   'P 1'
#
loop_
_entity.id
_entity.type
_entity.pdbx_description
1 polymer ?
#
loop_
_entity_poly.entity_id
_entity_poly.type
_entity_poly.pdbx_seq_one_letter_code
_entity_poly.pdbx_strand_id
1 'polypeptide(L)'
;MIPTDMNNSLSHWLRRLGSLAVVSAATLVSCTSVSKAEPDYDQIGKQFSLVLQNAHFSRERFSREMYEKFLDCYLQSLDPQHLYFTEEDVTALREKYAASFGDYMLAGQTTLLAEELYAAYSTRALQRISQAEQILRSYGDKLPAFDSDRSLPRSRRKLPRAANAAALDQVWKDQVEDMLLTEVSRRENVARLAKEKGKPDPNAREGSVTEKILARLKRRRCEVQEADREDMVSFLLNAVAHVYDPHSDYMGAREEQRFKDMIKASIVGIGAQLREDDDGSTRVEGIVKGSPAARNGQIRLGDHIVAVDQNADGNWTDIMFLSIDKVVDLIRGQKGKPVRLRAQSAESGEEKVITITRDEVPMSESLASARVIDMKVPGADGSSRSYRLGVLTLPSFYVDLDDGDVHCAADVKKLLRRMNQEGVKGLVMDLRFNGGGSLDEVRKMVGFFTGAGPVVQVKDSRGHVERLTVSGKPIFNGEVAVIINKLSASASEIFAGAMADYGRAVIVGDAASFGKGTVQVPRGLADYLPYFSSREGCGMIKVTMQKFYRVNGASTQLRGVESDIVLPTLTAGFRIGEGEQDYVMPYDEIPVASGYVRSPHIGRILPRLRELSAARVAADKDLQYNAWYSAYRQKLTEENKVSLNKAQRRAESEVLQNFKKQSDAERKTRYEQMAREDEKNLVIRRLNLSDVQAQELPLATREDKEGFMDEAKDPEEELEDSLEYPSNLDPVLRESLHIVRDMVELR
;
A
#
# COMPACT_ATOMS: atom_id res chain seq x y z
N MET A 1 6.53 -32.09 -22.80
CA MET A 1 7.77 -32.63 -23.36
C MET A 1 8.24 -31.65 -24.43
N ILE A 2 9.16 -30.81 -24.11
CA ILE A 2 9.95 -30.03 -25.07
C ILE A 2 11.39 -30.43 -24.81
N PRO A 3 12.17 -30.80 -25.82
CA PRO A 3 13.49 -31.41 -25.64
C PRO A 3 14.49 -30.35 -25.18
N THR A 4 15.18 -30.65 -24.11
CA THR A 4 16.47 -30.07 -23.76
C THR A 4 17.48 -30.58 -24.76
N ASP A 5 17.98 -29.73 -25.66
CA ASP A 5 19.26 -29.85 -26.32
C ASP A 5 19.49 -28.66 -27.26
N MET A 6 20.01 -27.56 -26.75
CA MET A 6 20.73 -26.55 -27.53
C MET A 6 21.57 -25.65 -26.61
N ASN A 7 22.54 -26.27 -25.93
CA ASN A 7 23.58 -25.53 -25.23
C ASN A 7 24.89 -26.31 -25.29
N ASN A 8 25.47 -26.46 -26.49
CA ASN A 8 26.85 -26.90 -26.63
C ASN A 8 27.35 -26.71 -28.07
N SER A 9 27.54 -25.49 -28.53
CA SER A 9 28.35 -25.26 -29.75
C SER A 9 28.95 -23.86 -29.92
N LEU A 10 29.09 -23.07 -28.86
CA LEU A 10 29.76 -21.73 -28.96
C LEU A 10 30.99 -21.55 -28.08
N SER A 11 31.52 -22.61 -27.47
CA SER A 11 32.70 -22.52 -26.59
C SER A 11 34.03 -22.94 -27.28
N HIS A 12 34.07 -23.21 -28.57
CA HIS A 12 35.28 -23.72 -29.25
C HIS A 12 35.94 -22.80 -30.26
N TRP A 13 35.51 -21.54 -30.45
CA TRP A 13 36.12 -20.65 -31.48
C TRP A 13 36.88 -19.43 -30.95
N LEU A 14 37.11 -19.25 -29.66
CA LEU A 14 37.83 -18.11 -29.06
C LEU A 14 39.13 -18.50 -28.32
N ARG A 15 39.75 -19.62 -28.68
CA ARG A 15 41.11 -19.94 -28.21
C ARG A 15 42.06 -20.21 -29.38
N ARG A 16 42.41 -19.20 -30.15
CA ARG A 16 43.62 -19.10 -30.97
C ARG A 16 43.68 -17.72 -31.60
N LEU A 17 44.39 -16.80 -30.95
CA LEU A 17 45.33 -15.85 -31.54
C LEU A 17 46.00 -15.14 -30.34
N GLY A 18 47.24 -15.52 -30.21
CA GLY A 18 48.08 -15.18 -29.11
C GLY A 18 48.88 -13.89 -29.32
N SER A 19 49.37 -13.47 -28.20
CA SER A 19 50.72 -12.86 -27.96
C SER A 19 51.24 -11.86 -28.97
N LEU A 20 51.35 -10.60 -28.53
CA LEU A 20 52.54 -9.74 -28.56
C LEU A 20 52.13 -8.27 -28.50
N ALA A 21 52.41 -7.60 -27.43
CA ALA A 21 53.33 -6.47 -27.28
C ALA A 21 53.02 -5.71 -25.99
N VAL A 22 53.88 -5.86 -25.02
CA VAL A 22 54.02 -4.98 -23.86
C VAL A 22 54.62 -3.68 -24.37
N VAL A 23 53.88 -2.58 -24.27
CA VAL A 23 54.45 -1.23 -24.27
C VAL A 23 53.87 -0.50 -23.07
N SER A 24 54.72 -0.24 -22.09
CA SER A 24 54.47 0.59 -20.95
C SER A 24 54.18 2.02 -21.37
N ALA A 25 52.96 2.49 -21.14
CA ALA A 25 52.67 3.92 -21.09
C ALA A 25 51.96 4.16 -19.76
N ALA A 26 52.67 4.74 -18.81
CA ALA A 26 52.09 5.29 -17.60
C ALA A 26 51.23 6.51 -18.00
N THR A 27 49.94 6.29 -18.15
CA THR A 27 48.97 7.37 -18.27
C THR A 27 48.33 7.58 -16.90
N LEU A 28 48.52 8.78 -16.37
CA LEU A 28 47.78 9.32 -15.24
C LEU A 28 46.26 9.08 -15.50
N VAL A 29 45.66 8.16 -14.79
CA VAL A 29 44.22 8.05 -14.70
C VAL A 29 43.81 9.10 -13.69
N SER A 30 43.48 10.31 -14.17
CA SER A 30 42.61 11.20 -13.44
C SER A 30 41.29 10.45 -13.25
N CYS A 31 40.93 10.14 -12.01
CA CYS A 31 39.59 9.73 -11.64
C CYS A 31 38.63 10.87 -11.96
N THR A 32 38.21 11.00 -13.21
CA THR A 32 36.96 11.66 -13.51
C THR A 32 35.89 10.69 -13.02
N SER A 33 35.08 11.12 -12.05
CA SER A 33 33.82 10.50 -11.76
C SER A 33 33.07 10.34 -13.08
N VAL A 34 32.90 9.09 -13.53
CA VAL A 34 32.06 8.79 -14.69
C VAL A 34 30.65 9.16 -14.24
N SER A 35 30.22 10.34 -14.65
CA SER A 35 28.79 10.69 -14.59
C SER A 35 28.04 9.57 -15.29
N LYS A 36 27.19 8.82 -14.58
CA LYS A 36 26.30 7.85 -15.21
C LYS A 36 25.57 8.57 -16.33
N ALA A 37 25.65 8.05 -17.55
CA ALA A 37 24.91 8.60 -18.66
C ALA A 37 23.42 8.55 -18.31
N GLU A 38 22.71 9.65 -18.52
CA GLU A 38 21.25 9.71 -18.32
C GLU A 38 20.59 8.69 -19.25
N PRO A 39 19.52 7.97 -18.79
CA PRO A 39 18.79 7.03 -19.63
C PRO A 39 18.21 7.70 -20.89
N ASP A 40 18.17 6.98 -22.00
CA ASP A 40 17.54 7.45 -23.23
C ASP A 40 16.00 7.30 -23.12
N TYR A 41 15.35 8.31 -22.51
CA TYR A 41 13.90 8.30 -22.30
C TYR A 41 13.08 8.32 -23.59
N ASP A 42 13.63 8.78 -24.71
CA ASP A 42 12.97 8.74 -26.01
C ASP A 42 12.90 7.32 -26.55
N GLN A 43 13.98 6.57 -26.40
CA GLN A 43 13.99 5.15 -26.73
C GLN A 43 13.15 4.33 -25.74
N ILE A 44 13.17 4.66 -24.45
CA ILE A 44 12.31 4.06 -23.43
C ILE A 44 10.84 4.21 -23.81
N GLY A 45 10.38 5.43 -24.09
CA GLY A 45 8.98 5.70 -24.44
C GLY A 45 8.52 4.99 -25.70
N LYS A 46 9.39 4.95 -26.75
CA LYS A 46 9.11 4.20 -27.97
C LYS A 46 8.92 2.71 -27.71
N GLN A 47 9.82 2.11 -26.93
CA GLN A 47 9.74 0.68 -26.63
C GLN A 47 8.59 0.34 -25.71
N PHE A 48 8.36 1.16 -24.69
CA PHE A 48 7.21 1.04 -23.81
C PHE A 48 5.91 1.02 -24.64
N SER A 49 5.76 1.94 -25.58
CA SER A 49 4.61 2.01 -26.49
C SER A 49 4.46 0.72 -27.32
N LEU A 50 5.57 0.16 -27.82
CA LEU A 50 5.56 -1.08 -28.58
C LEU A 50 5.22 -2.30 -27.72
N VAL A 51 5.72 -2.35 -26.48
CA VAL A 51 5.39 -3.42 -25.53
C VAL A 51 3.91 -3.40 -25.18
N LEU A 52 3.34 -2.24 -24.83
CA LEU A 52 1.90 -2.12 -24.56
C LEU A 52 1.05 -2.63 -25.73
N GLN A 53 1.30 -2.15 -26.93
CA GLN A 53 0.50 -2.53 -28.10
C GLN A 53 0.61 -4.01 -28.48
N ASN A 54 1.69 -4.70 -28.12
CA ASN A 54 1.94 -6.08 -28.54
C ASN A 54 1.77 -7.11 -27.40
N ALA A 55 2.08 -6.73 -26.16
CA ALA A 55 2.11 -7.64 -25.02
C ALA A 55 0.90 -7.47 -24.08
N HIS A 56 0.26 -6.29 -24.03
CA HIS A 56 -0.93 -6.11 -23.21
C HIS A 56 -2.07 -7.06 -23.62
N PHE A 57 -2.87 -7.47 -22.68
CA PHE A 57 -3.98 -8.43 -22.90
C PHE A 57 -4.95 -7.96 -23.98
N SER A 58 -5.32 -6.67 -24.03
CA SER A 58 -6.23 -6.15 -25.06
C SER A 58 -5.60 -6.08 -26.45
N ARG A 59 -4.28 -5.95 -26.56
CA ARG A 59 -3.54 -5.73 -27.82
C ARG A 59 -4.05 -4.56 -28.64
N GLU A 60 -4.64 -3.59 -27.99
CA GLU A 60 -5.12 -2.40 -28.68
C GLU A 60 -3.95 -1.62 -29.28
N ARG A 61 -4.15 -1.15 -30.51
CA ARG A 61 -3.18 -0.31 -31.18
C ARG A 61 -3.46 1.14 -30.88
N PHE A 62 -2.42 1.94 -30.82
CA PHE A 62 -2.54 3.38 -30.68
C PHE A 62 -3.46 3.95 -31.75
N SER A 63 -4.44 4.73 -31.35
CA SER A 63 -5.44 5.37 -32.19
C SER A 63 -5.68 6.81 -31.70
N ARG A 64 -6.27 7.64 -32.52
CA ARG A 64 -6.61 9.01 -32.12
C ARG A 64 -7.53 9.06 -30.91
N GLU A 65 -8.48 8.15 -30.82
CA GLU A 65 -9.35 8.04 -29.64
C GLU A 65 -8.56 7.73 -28.37
N MET A 66 -7.55 6.85 -28.46
CA MET A 66 -6.66 6.56 -27.31
C MET A 66 -5.78 7.76 -26.96
N TYR A 67 -5.34 8.54 -27.95
CA TYR A 67 -4.51 9.72 -27.70
C TYR A 67 -5.24 10.77 -26.85
N GLU A 68 -6.53 10.99 -27.10
CA GLU A 68 -7.35 11.84 -26.24
C GLU A 68 -7.42 11.31 -24.80
N LYS A 69 -7.65 10.01 -24.65
CA LYS A 69 -7.67 9.36 -23.33
C LYS A 69 -6.31 9.43 -22.61
N PHE A 70 -5.20 9.30 -23.34
CA PHE A 70 -3.85 9.46 -22.77
C PHE A 70 -3.64 10.85 -22.19
N LEU A 71 -4.02 11.88 -22.94
CA LEU A 71 -3.92 13.25 -22.47
C LEU A 71 -4.84 13.48 -21.26
N ASP A 72 -6.09 13.02 -21.32
CA ASP A 72 -7.04 13.18 -20.21
C ASP A 72 -6.55 12.45 -18.94
N CYS A 73 -6.02 11.23 -19.07
CA CYS A 73 -5.45 10.47 -17.97
C CYS A 73 -4.22 11.19 -17.39
N TYR A 74 -3.35 11.75 -18.24
CA TYR A 74 -2.20 12.53 -17.80
C TYR A 74 -2.61 13.77 -17.01
N LEU A 75 -3.56 14.55 -17.53
CA LEU A 75 -4.06 15.74 -16.84
C LEU A 75 -4.79 15.39 -15.53
N GLN A 76 -5.49 14.25 -15.50
CA GLN A 76 -6.15 13.78 -14.30
C GLN A 76 -5.16 13.29 -13.24
N SER A 77 -4.04 12.69 -13.63
CA SER A 77 -3.01 12.22 -12.70
C SER A 77 -2.29 13.37 -11.98
N LEU A 78 -2.02 14.48 -12.70
CA LEU A 78 -1.35 15.66 -12.14
C LEU A 78 -2.31 16.61 -11.40
N ASP A 79 -3.57 16.65 -11.81
CA ASP A 79 -4.60 17.54 -11.25
C ASP A 79 -5.89 16.78 -10.89
N PRO A 80 -5.83 15.78 -9.98
CA PRO A 80 -6.98 14.93 -9.67
C PRO A 80 -8.14 15.65 -9.00
N GLN A 81 -7.91 16.82 -8.41
CA GLN A 81 -8.94 17.63 -7.76
C GLN A 81 -9.40 18.84 -8.61
N HIS A 82 -8.93 18.95 -9.84
CA HIS A 82 -9.27 20.03 -10.77
C HIS A 82 -9.02 21.44 -10.16
N LEU A 83 -7.82 21.61 -9.58
CA LEU A 83 -7.41 22.83 -8.90
C LEU A 83 -6.42 23.69 -9.71
N TYR A 84 -5.82 23.14 -10.76
CA TYR A 84 -4.76 23.84 -11.50
C TYR A 84 -5.18 24.22 -12.92
N PHE A 85 -5.82 23.31 -13.66
CA PHE A 85 -6.27 23.55 -15.02
C PHE A 85 -7.73 23.98 -15.08
N THR A 86 -8.02 24.97 -15.91
CA THR A 86 -9.39 25.33 -16.34
C THR A 86 -9.82 24.45 -17.53
N GLU A 87 -11.12 24.50 -17.88
CA GLU A 87 -11.61 23.85 -19.12
C GLU A 87 -11.02 24.50 -20.38
N GLU A 88 -10.75 25.82 -20.34
CA GLU A 88 -10.04 26.52 -21.41
C GLU A 88 -8.61 25.99 -21.60
N ASP A 89 -7.87 25.76 -20.49
CA ASP A 89 -6.51 25.19 -20.54
C ASP A 89 -6.51 23.79 -21.13
N VAL A 90 -7.45 22.94 -20.67
CA VAL A 90 -7.59 21.57 -21.17
C VAL A 90 -7.95 21.53 -22.65
N THR A 91 -8.86 22.42 -23.09
CA THR A 91 -9.23 22.54 -24.50
C THR A 91 -8.03 22.91 -25.36
N ALA A 92 -7.22 23.89 -24.94
CA ALA A 92 -6.03 24.31 -25.67
C ALA A 92 -4.98 23.17 -25.75
N LEU A 93 -4.81 22.37 -24.65
CA LEU A 93 -3.91 21.22 -24.64
C LEU A 93 -4.43 20.10 -25.55
N ARG A 94 -5.75 19.85 -25.59
CA ARG A 94 -6.36 18.87 -26.51
C ARG A 94 -6.17 19.28 -27.97
N GLU A 95 -6.40 20.53 -28.32
CA GLU A 95 -6.18 21.04 -29.69
C GLU A 95 -4.71 20.84 -30.12
N LYS A 96 -3.75 21.02 -29.21
CA LYS A 96 -2.33 20.93 -29.54
C LYS A 96 -1.83 19.46 -29.61
N TYR A 97 -2.25 18.60 -28.68
CA TYR A 97 -1.60 17.28 -28.48
C TYR A 97 -2.50 16.08 -28.78
N ALA A 98 -3.84 16.17 -28.63
CA ALA A 98 -4.69 15.00 -28.70
C ALA A 98 -4.63 14.25 -30.03
N ALA A 99 -4.39 14.94 -31.14
CA ALA A 99 -4.30 14.30 -32.46
C ALA A 99 -2.99 13.55 -32.72
N SER A 100 -1.92 13.83 -31.94
CA SER A 100 -0.55 13.35 -32.21
C SER A 100 0.19 12.81 -30.98
N PHE A 101 -0.47 12.69 -29.83
CA PHE A 101 0.14 12.30 -28.57
C PHE A 101 1.01 11.02 -28.69
N GLY A 102 0.44 9.94 -29.21
CA GLY A 102 1.17 8.68 -29.39
C GLY A 102 2.20 8.74 -30.52
N ASP A 103 2.02 9.64 -31.49
CA ASP A 103 2.97 9.81 -32.58
C ASP A 103 4.31 10.39 -32.06
N TYR A 104 4.30 11.30 -31.09
CA TYR A 104 5.50 11.77 -30.40
C TYR A 104 6.28 10.63 -29.79
N MET A 105 5.59 9.71 -29.07
CA MET A 105 6.24 8.58 -28.42
C MET A 105 6.83 7.60 -29.43
N LEU A 106 6.08 7.27 -30.47
CA LEU A 106 6.53 6.34 -31.53
C LEU A 106 7.66 6.93 -32.37
N ALA A 107 7.72 8.26 -32.51
CA ALA A 107 8.80 8.96 -33.18
C ALA A 107 10.07 9.11 -32.33
N GLY A 108 10.06 8.73 -31.04
CA GLY A 108 11.17 8.92 -30.12
C GLY A 108 11.31 10.39 -29.67
N GLN A 109 10.19 11.01 -29.33
CA GLN A 109 10.08 12.40 -28.83
C GLN A 109 9.35 12.40 -27.48
N THR A 110 9.50 11.36 -26.70
CA THR A 110 8.82 11.18 -25.40
C THR A 110 9.26 12.24 -24.40
N THR A 111 10.55 12.53 -24.35
CA THR A 111 11.13 13.56 -23.47
C THR A 111 10.54 14.93 -23.78
N LEU A 112 10.50 15.30 -25.05
CA LEU A 112 9.93 16.59 -25.48
C LEU A 112 8.47 16.73 -25.04
N LEU A 113 7.64 15.70 -25.30
CA LEU A 113 6.24 15.71 -24.93
C LEU A 113 6.05 15.79 -23.42
N ALA A 114 6.83 15.02 -22.63
CA ALA A 114 6.77 15.01 -21.19
C ALA A 114 7.14 16.37 -20.58
N GLU A 115 8.24 16.99 -21.08
CA GLU A 115 8.69 18.31 -20.64
C GLU A 115 7.68 19.41 -20.97
N GLU A 116 7.10 19.41 -22.19
CA GLU A 116 6.11 20.42 -22.59
C GLU A 116 4.80 20.31 -21.78
N LEU A 117 4.30 19.09 -21.56
CA LEU A 117 3.07 18.87 -20.78
C LEU A 117 3.30 19.18 -19.30
N TYR A 118 4.45 18.78 -18.76
CA TYR A 118 4.78 19.09 -17.37
C TYR A 118 5.01 20.60 -17.16
N ALA A 119 5.63 21.29 -18.11
CA ALA A 119 5.80 22.74 -18.07
C ALA A 119 4.44 23.47 -18.05
N ALA A 120 3.45 22.98 -18.80
CA ALA A 120 2.10 23.52 -18.75
C ALA A 120 1.47 23.33 -17.35
N TYR A 121 1.61 22.13 -16.76
CA TYR A 121 1.15 21.86 -15.38
C TYR A 121 1.86 22.72 -14.36
N SER A 122 3.19 22.69 -14.33
CA SER A 122 3.98 23.40 -13.33
C SER A 122 3.74 24.90 -13.36
N THR A 123 3.60 25.50 -14.55
CA THR A 123 3.25 26.91 -14.71
C THR A 123 1.91 27.24 -14.01
N ARG A 124 0.87 26.44 -14.26
CA ARG A 124 -0.44 26.64 -13.64
C ARG A 124 -0.43 26.39 -12.14
N ALA A 125 0.20 25.30 -11.72
CA ALA A 125 0.30 24.94 -10.30
C ALA A 125 1.05 26.02 -9.49
N LEU A 126 2.20 26.48 -9.97
CA LEU A 126 2.98 27.53 -9.31
C LEU A 126 2.24 28.87 -9.27
N GLN A 127 1.51 29.23 -10.33
CA GLN A 127 0.64 30.40 -10.36
C GLN A 127 -0.43 30.32 -9.25
N ARG A 128 -1.13 29.17 -9.14
CA ARG A 128 -2.20 28.97 -8.16
C ARG A 128 -1.67 28.95 -6.73
N ILE A 129 -0.54 28.31 -6.49
CA ILE A 129 0.14 28.33 -5.20
C ILE A 129 0.50 29.78 -4.81
N SER A 130 1.07 30.57 -5.74
CA SER A 130 1.41 31.97 -5.47
C SER A 130 0.17 32.81 -5.14
N GLN A 131 -0.96 32.58 -5.81
CA GLN A 131 -2.22 33.26 -5.51
C GLN A 131 -2.75 32.88 -4.11
N ALA A 132 -2.69 31.59 -3.75
CA ALA A 132 -3.08 31.13 -2.43
C ALA A 132 -2.22 31.76 -1.33
N GLU A 133 -0.90 31.85 -1.52
CA GLU A 133 0.00 32.55 -0.61
C GLU A 133 -0.35 34.03 -0.46
N GLN A 134 -0.71 34.71 -1.55
CA GLN A 134 -1.13 36.13 -1.52
C GLN A 134 -2.43 36.30 -0.73
N ILE A 135 -3.42 35.42 -0.95
CA ILE A 135 -4.68 35.41 -0.20
C ILE A 135 -4.39 35.22 1.29
N LEU A 136 -3.57 34.24 1.67
CA LEU A 136 -3.19 33.98 3.07
C LEU A 136 -2.50 35.19 3.70
N ARG A 137 -1.54 35.81 3.02
CA ARG A 137 -0.84 36.99 3.50
C ARG A 137 -1.77 38.20 3.65
N SER A 138 -2.83 38.30 2.82
CA SER A 138 -3.80 39.39 2.92
C SER A 138 -4.64 39.34 4.19
N TYR A 139 -4.82 38.16 4.78
CA TYR A 139 -5.51 38.01 6.07
C TYR A 139 -4.63 38.49 7.24
N GLY A 140 -3.29 38.41 7.12
CA GLY A 140 -2.39 38.73 8.21
C GLY A 140 -2.75 37.97 9.49
N ASP A 141 -2.87 38.69 10.63
CA ASP A 141 -3.28 38.11 11.91
C ASP A 141 -4.80 38.03 12.10
N LYS A 142 -5.58 38.58 11.15
CA LYS A 142 -7.05 38.57 11.22
C LYS A 142 -7.63 37.52 10.30
N LEU A 143 -7.90 36.35 10.85
CA LEU A 143 -8.56 35.26 10.14
C LEU A 143 -10.02 35.66 9.79
N PRO A 144 -10.61 35.04 8.73
CA PRO A 144 -12.04 35.19 8.42
C PRO A 144 -12.92 34.81 9.61
N ALA A 145 -14.13 35.37 9.67
CA ALA A 145 -15.10 35.06 10.72
C ALA A 145 -15.64 33.61 10.64
N PHE A 146 -15.52 32.97 9.47
CA PHE A 146 -16.02 31.63 9.17
C PHE A 146 -17.52 31.47 9.48
N ASP A 147 -18.31 32.46 9.17
CA ASP A 147 -19.76 32.53 9.37
C ASP A 147 -20.58 32.39 8.06
N SER A 148 -19.88 32.06 6.98
CA SER A 148 -20.48 31.91 5.65
C SER A 148 -21.32 30.63 5.54
N ASP A 149 -22.46 30.70 4.85
CA ASP A 149 -23.28 29.54 4.49
C ASP A 149 -22.74 28.76 3.28
N ARG A 150 -21.58 29.16 2.75
CA ARG A 150 -20.92 28.46 1.63
C ARG A 150 -20.39 27.11 2.04
N SER A 151 -20.27 26.25 1.07
CA SER A 151 -19.67 24.93 1.22
C SER A 151 -18.90 24.56 -0.04
N LEU A 152 -17.92 23.67 0.10
CA LEU A 152 -17.16 23.12 -1.01
C LEU A 152 -17.29 21.59 -1.05
N PRO A 153 -17.05 20.97 -2.22
CA PRO A 153 -17.03 19.52 -2.32
C PRO A 153 -15.80 18.94 -1.60
N ARG A 154 -15.96 17.81 -0.90
CA ARG A 154 -14.85 17.04 -0.30
C ARG A 154 -13.90 16.53 -1.37
N SER A 155 -14.43 16.12 -2.52
CA SER A 155 -13.67 15.70 -3.67
C SER A 155 -14.23 16.32 -4.94
N ARG A 156 -13.34 16.89 -5.74
CA ARG A 156 -13.65 17.46 -7.05
C ARG A 156 -13.34 16.50 -8.20
N ARG A 157 -12.78 15.31 -7.94
CA ARG A 157 -12.31 14.39 -8.97
C ARG A 157 -13.34 14.06 -10.05
N LYS A 158 -14.62 13.98 -9.70
CA LYS A 158 -15.72 13.67 -10.62
C LYS A 158 -16.55 14.91 -11.00
N LEU A 159 -16.13 16.09 -10.59
CA LEU A 159 -16.80 17.35 -10.94
C LEU A 159 -16.15 17.99 -12.17
N PRO A 160 -16.90 18.80 -12.94
CA PRO A 160 -16.32 19.56 -14.04
C PRO A 160 -15.20 20.48 -13.54
N ARG A 161 -14.24 20.75 -14.40
CA ARG A 161 -13.22 21.78 -14.18
C ARG A 161 -13.88 23.17 -14.17
N ALA A 162 -13.26 24.13 -13.53
CA ALA A 162 -13.68 25.53 -13.62
C ALA A 162 -13.57 25.98 -15.08
N ALA A 163 -14.60 26.69 -15.59
CA ALA A 163 -14.66 27.08 -16.99
C ALA A 163 -13.46 27.94 -17.41
N ASN A 164 -13.06 28.88 -16.56
CA ASN A 164 -12.00 29.86 -16.82
C ASN A 164 -11.25 30.25 -15.55
N ALA A 165 -10.25 31.13 -15.70
CA ALA A 165 -9.42 31.60 -14.60
C ALA A 165 -10.21 32.23 -13.45
N ALA A 166 -11.21 33.07 -13.76
CA ALA A 166 -12.02 33.74 -12.72
C ALA A 166 -12.85 32.75 -11.88
N ALA A 167 -13.43 31.74 -12.53
CA ALA A 167 -14.14 30.67 -11.83
C ALA A 167 -13.19 29.86 -10.94
N LEU A 168 -11.97 29.57 -11.40
CA LEU A 168 -10.97 28.84 -10.63
C LEU A 168 -10.41 29.70 -9.48
N ASP A 169 -10.32 31.01 -9.62
CA ASP A 169 -9.95 31.93 -8.53
C ASP A 169 -10.93 31.83 -7.36
N GLN A 170 -12.23 31.67 -7.63
CA GLN A 170 -13.22 31.46 -6.57
C GLN A 170 -13.02 30.10 -5.89
N VAL A 171 -12.76 29.06 -6.65
CA VAL A 171 -12.44 27.72 -6.07
C VAL A 171 -11.25 27.82 -5.13
N TRP A 172 -10.19 28.53 -5.52
CA TRP A 172 -9.01 28.69 -4.66
C TRP A 172 -9.26 29.55 -3.42
N LYS A 173 -10.11 30.58 -3.50
CA LYS A 173 -10.52 31.34 -2.31
C LYS A 173 -11.22 30.43 -1.31
N ASP A 174 -12.16 29.59 -1.77
CA ASP A 174 -12.87 28.64 -0.93
C ASP A 174 -11.92 27.57 -0.37
N GLN A 175 -10.94 27.09 -1.14
CA GLN A 175 -9.92 26.15 -0.67
C GLN A 175 -9.01 26.74 0.42
N VAL A 176 -8.57 28.01 0.26
CA VAL A 176 -7.75 28.69 1.28
C VAL A 176 -8.56 28.89 2.57
N GLU A 177 -9.83 29.30 2.45
CA GLU A 177 -10.72 29.43 3.60
C GLU A 177 -10.94 28.09 4.30
N ASP A 178 -11.06 26.99 3.54
CA ASP A 178 -11.14 25.62 4.06
C ASP A 178 -9.87 25.19 4.79
N MET A 179 -8.70 25.45 4.23
CA MET A 179 -7.42 25.15 4.88
C MET A 179 -7.30 25.87 6.23
N LEU A 180 -7.64 27.15 6.27
CA LEU A 180 -7.64 27.97 7.49
C LEU A 180 -8.61 27.42 8.52
N LEU A 181 -9.87 27.16 8.13
CA LEU A 181 -10.91 26.67 9.04
C LEU A 181 -10.59 25.28 9.56
N THR A 182 -10.00 24.42 8.72
CA THR A 182 -9.55 23.08 9.11
C THR A 182 -8.47 23.16 10.19
N GLU A 183 -7.46 23.99 9.99
CA GLU A 183 -6.36 24.17 10.95
C GLU A 183 -6.84 24.83 12.26
N VAL A 184 -7.71 25.83 12.18
CA VAL A 184 -8.34 26.45 13.37
C VAL A 184 -9.13 25.41 14.16
N SER A 185 -9.96 24.62 13.49
CA SER A 185 -10.77 23.57 14.12
C SER A 185 -9.92 22.49 14.79
N ARG A 186 -8.81 22.08 14.12
CA ARG A 186 -7.83 21.15 14.68
C ARG A 186 -7.24 21.69 15.98
N ARG A 187 -6.73 22.92 15.95
CA ARG A 187 -6.10 23.56 17.12
C ARG A 187 -7.06 23.71 18.28
N GLU A 188 -8.28 24.12 18.02
CA GLU A 188 -9.31 24.24 19.07
C GLU A 188 -9.64 22.87 19.69
N ASN A 189 -9.70 21.83 18.88
CA ASN A 189 -9.92 20.47 19.37
C ASN A 189 -8.76 19.98 20.24
N VAL A 190 -7.51 20.14 19.77
CA VAL A 190 -6.29 19.76 20.50
C VAL A 190 -6.18 20.50 21.82
N ALA A 191 -6.37 21.83 21.82
CA ALA A 191 -6.35 22.63 23.05
C ALA A 191 -7.42 22.20 24.05
N ARG A 192 -8.64 21.85 23.56
CA ARG A 192 -9.72 21.35 24.40
C ARG A 192 -9.36 19.99 25.03
N LEU A 193 -8.84 19.05 24.23
CA LEU A 193 -8.41 17.72 24.71
C LEU A 193 -7.26 17.82 25.72
N ALA A 194 -6.27 18.65 25.43
CA ALA A 194 -5.15 18.91 26.35
C ALA A 194 -5.64 19.44 27.69
N LYS A 195 -6.57 20.42 27.67
CA LYS A 195 -7.19 20.98 28.88
C LYS A 195 -8.01 19.92 29.64
N GLU A 196 -8.80 19.11 28.95
CA GLU A 196 -9.59 18.01 29.58
C GLU A 196 -8.69 17.00 30.29
N LYS A 197 -7.48 16.74 29.74
CA LYS A 197 -6.51 15.79 30.29
C LYS A 197 -5.49 16.40 31.24
N GLY A 198 -5.51 17.73 31.45
CA GLY A 198 -4.52 18.42 32.27
C GLY A 198 -3.11 18.37 31.70
N LYS A 199 -2.96 18.19 30.38
CA LYS A 199 -1.68 18.21 29.65
C LYS A 199 -1.39 19.60 29.07
N PRO A 200 -0.10 19.94 28.79
CA PRO A 200 0.25 21.15 28.05
C PRO A 200 -0.43 21.15 26.66
N ASP A 201 -0.80 22.32 26.17
CA ASP A 201 -1.33 22.46 24.81
C ASP A 201 -0.19 22.30 23.78
N PRO A 202 -0.23 21.27 22.91
CA PRO A 202 0.78 21.08 21.87
C PRO A 202 0.90 22.27 20.91
N ASN A 203 -0.23 22.97 20.64
CA ASN A 203 -0.24 24.14 19.76
C ASN A 203 0.64 25.31 20.26
N ALA A 204 0.98 25.34 21.55
CA ALA A 204 1.81 26.42 22.11
C ALA A 204 3.22 26.50 21.52
N ARG A 205 3.69 25.42 20.89
CA ARG A 205 5.00 25.35 20.23
C ARG A 205 4.91 25.53 18.72
N GLU A 206 3.70 25.54 18.15
CA GLU A 206 3.48 25.73 16.72
C GLU A 206 3.43 27.23 16.37
N GLY A 207 3.88 27.60 15.17
CA GLY A 207 3.69 28.94 14.60
C GLY A 207 2.20 29.28 14.41
N SER A 208 1.90 30.43 13.83
CA SER A 208 0.51 30.83 13.54
C SER A 208 -0.19 29.86 12.56
N VAL A 209 -1.52 29.89 12.53
CA VAL A 209 -2.30 29.12 11.54
C VAL A 209 -1.86 29.43 10.12
N THR A 210 -1.67 30.73 9.83
CA THR A 210 -1.24 31.19 8.51
C THR A 210 0.16 30.69 8.15
N GLU A 211 1.12 30.72 9.08
CA GLU A 211 2.47 30.19 8.85
C GLU A 211 2.46 28.70 8.52
N LYS A 212 1.66 27.92 9.24
CA LYS A 212 1.54 26.46 8.99
C LYS A 212 1.01 26.16 7.58
N ILE A 213 -0.01 26.90 7.14
CA ILE A 213 -0.55 26.72 5.78
C ILE A 213 0.44 27.21 4.73
N LEU A 214 1.15 28.31 4.97
CA LEU A 214 2.21 28.79 4.07
C LEU A 214 3.34 27.75 3.94
N ALA A 215 3.71 27.06 5.02
CA ALA A 215 4.70 25.98 4.99
C ALA A 215 4.22 24.80 4.11
N ARG A 216 2.95 24.41 4.23
CA ARG A 216 2.35 23.37 3.35
C ARG A 216 2.32 23.80 1.87
N LEU A 217 1.99 25.06 1.58
CA LEU A 217 2.04 25.57 0.21
C LEU A 217 3.47 25.65 -0.32
N LYS A 218 4.43 26.03 0.51
CA LYS A 218 5.87 26.02 0.16
C LYS A 218 6.32 24.61 -0.20
N ARG A 219 5.96 23.59 0.60
CA ARG A 219 6.24 22.19 0.27
C ARG A 219 5.67 21.83 -1.09
N ARG A 220 4.37 22.10 -1.34
CA ARG A 220 3.74 21.82 -2.62
C ARG A 220 4.44 22.52 -3.79
N ARG A 221 4.93 23.74 -3.57
CA ARG A 221 5.76 24.45 -4.54
C ARG A 221 7.05 23.69 -4.86
N CYS A 222 7.78 23.25 -3.82
CA CYS A 222 9.02 22.50 -3.98
C CYS A 222 8.76 21.18 -4.74
N GLU A 223 7.73 20.41 -4.39
CA GLU A 223 7.35 19.17 -5.09
C GLU A 223 7.15 19.40 -6.60
N VAL A 224 6.44 20.49 -6.97
CA VAL A 224 6.22 20.85 -8.38
C VAL A 224 7.53 21.25 -9.09
N GLN A 225 8.46 21.89 -8.38
CA GLN A 225 9.71 22.38 -8.96
C GLN A 225 10.82 21.30 -9.02
N GLU A 226 10.73 20.29 -8.18
CA GLU A 226 11.76 19.24 -8.04
C GLU A 226 11.61 18.09 -9.02
N ALA A 227 10.49 18.00 -9.74
CA ALA A 227 10.30 16.92 -10.71
C ALA A 227 11.42 16.95 -11.76
N ASP A 228 12.19 15.88 -11.79
CA ASP A 228 13.24 15.69 -12.77
C ASP A 228 12.69 15.03 -14.05
N ARG A 229 13.56 14.76 -15.00
CA ARG A 229 13.17 14.16 -16.29
C ARG A 229 12.61 12.76 -16.13
N GLU A 230 13.15 11.96 -15.20
CA GLU A 230 12.61 10.63 -14.89
C GLU A 230 11.17 10.72 -14.37
N ASP A 231 10.90 11.68 -13.47
CA ASP A 231 9.55 11.92 -12.93
C ASP A 231 8.58 12.31 -14.05
N MET A 232 8.96 13.30 -14.91
CA MET A 232 8.11 13.78 -16.00
C MET A 232 7.77 12.69 -17.02
N VAL A 233 8.76 11.88 -17.38
CA VAL A 233 8.56 10.75 -18.29
C VAL A 233 7.72 9.67 -17.64
N SER A 234 7.94 9.37 -16.36
CA SER A 234 7.15 8.38 -15.62
C SER A 234 5.68 8.78 -15.55
N PHE A 235 5.35 10.06 -15.28
CA PHE A 235 3.96 10.55 -15.33
C PHE A 235 3.32 10.33 -16.71
N LEU A 236 4.07 10.61 -17.78
CA LEU A 236 3.57 10.45 -19.15
C LEU A 236 3.33 8.96 -19.48
N LEU A 237 4.31 8.10 -19.20
CA LEU A 237 4.21 6.67 -19.53
C LEU A 237 3.14 5.97 -18.72
N ASN A 238 3.00 6.33 -17.44
CA ASN A 238 1.94 5.78 -16.59
C ASN A 238 0.55 6.24 -17.02
N ALA A 239 0.39 7.48 -17.49
CA ALA A 239 -0.87 7.93 -18.06
C ALA A 239 -1.27 7.10 -19.31
N VAL A 240 -0.30 6.73 -20.14
CA VAL A 240 -0.53 5.86 -21.31
C VAL A 240 -0.86 4.43 -20.87
N ALA A 241 -0.13 3.88 -19.90
CA ALA A 241 -0.37 2.53 -19.38
C ALA A 241 -1.75 2.40 -18.76
N HIS A 242 -2.15 3.38 -17.95
CA HIS A 242 -3.41 3.37 -17.21
C HIS A 242 -4.66 3.46 -18.11
N VAL A 243 -4.53 3.95 -19.33
CA VAL A 243 -5.64 3.86 -20.31
C VAL A 243 -5.86 2.44 -20.82
N TYR A 244 -4.84 1.59 -20.80
CA TYR A 244 -5.01 0.17 -21.11
C TYR A 244 -5.67 -0.61 -19.98
N ASP A 245 -5.19 -0.39 -18.75
CA ASP A 245 -5.77 -0.88 -17.51
C ASP A 245 -5.07 -0.22 -16.29
N PRO A 246 -5.72 -0.12 -15.12
CA PRO A 246 -5.18 0.62 -13.98
C PRO A 246 -4.02 -0.08 -13.25
N HIS A 247 -3.56 -1.23 -13.74
CA HIS A 247 -2.53 -2.05 -13.11
C HIS A 247 -1.27 -2.21 -13.96
N SER A 248 -1.29 -1.72 -15.19
CA SER A 248 -0.12 -1.64 -16.03
C SER A 248 0.65 -0.35 -15.72
N ASP A 249 1.95 -0.46 -15.44
CA ASP A 249 2.79 0.66 -15.01
C ASP A 249 4.13 0.64 -15.71
N TYR A 250 4.72 1.83 -15.88
CA TYR A 250 6.14 2.04 -16.03
C TYR A 250 6.74 2.41 -14.67
N MET A 251 7.81 1.78 -14.32
CA MET A 251 8.59 2.08 -13.12
C MET A 251 9.98 2.54 -13.54
N GLY A 252 10.31 3.80 -13.28
CA GLY A 252 11.68 4.29 -13.45
C GLY A 252 12.66 3.52 -12.56
N ALA A 253 13.96 3.78 -12.69
CA ALA A 253 14.98 3.02 -11.97
C ALA A 253 14.80 3.07 -10.43
N ARG A 254 14.37 4.22 -9.90
CA ARG A 254 14.09 4.40 -8.47
C ARG A 254 12.88 3.58 -8.02
N GLU A 255 11.82 3.60 -8.79
CA GLU A 255 10.58 2.89 -8.47
C GLU A 255 10.73 1.37 -8.66
N GLU A 256 11.49 0.92 -9.66
CA GLU A 256 11.86 -0.48 -9.86
C GLU A 256 12.54 -1.05 -8.60
N GLN A 257 13.50 -0.33 -8.01
CA GLN A 257 14.19 -0.79 -6.82
C GLN A 257 13.23 -0.89 -5.62
N ARG A 258 12.37 0.12 -5.42
CA ARG A 258 11.35 0.09 -4.36
C ARG A 258 10.38 -1.09 -4.52
N PHE A 259 9.98 -1.37 -5.75
CA PHE A 259 9.10 -2.51 -6.07
C PHE A 259 9.76 -3.86 -5.73
N LYS A 260 11.04 -4.03 -6.08
CA LYS A 260 11.82 -5.24 -5.73
C LYS A 260 11.92 -5.41 -4.21
N ASP A 261 12.27 -4.35 -3.49
CA ASP A 261 12.37 -4.35 -2.02
C ASP A 261 11.03 -4.73 -1.36
N MET A 262 9.92 -4.18 -1.85
CA MET A 262 8.59 -4.44 -1.33
C MET A 262 8.18 -5.91 -1.54
N ILE A 263 8.42 -6.47 -2.73
CA ILE A 263 8.07 -7.87 -3.01
C ILE A 263 8.95 -8.84 -2.22
N LYS A 264 10.20 -8.50 -1.99
CA LYS A 264 11.13 -9.30 -1.19
C LYS A 264 10.83 -9.24 0.31
N ALA A 265 10.03 -8.28 0.78
CA ALA A 265 9.82 -7.97 2.20
C ALA A 265 11.15 -7.74 2.95
N SER A 266 12.12 -7.10 2.29
CA SER A 266 13.46 -6.81 2.82
C SER A 266 13.96 -5.49 2.23
N ILE A 267 14.56 -4.65 3.04
CA ILE A 267 15.09 -3.35 2.64
C ILE A 267 16.54 -3.24 3.07
N VAL A 268 17.41 -2.69 2.20
CA VAL A 268 18.75 -2.27 2.60
C VAL A 268 18.73 -0.78 2.92
N GLY A 269 19.06 -0.44 4.15
CA GLY A 269 19.02 0.93 4.63
C GLY A 269 19.50 1.09 6.05
N ILE A 270 18.98 2.10 6.73
CA ILE A 270 19.30 2.35 8.15
C ILE A 270 18.26 1.79 9.11
N GLY A 271 17.02 1.54 8.66
CA GLY A 271 15.93 1.02 9.48
C GLY A 271 15.32 2.07 10.41
N ALA A 272 15.15 3.29 9.91
CA ALA A 272 14.33 4.33 10.51
C ALA A 272 13.08 4.54 9.68
N GLN A 273 11.93 4.67 10.34
CA GLN A 273 10.70 5.15 9.75
C GLN A 273 10.75 6.68 9.77
N LEU A 274 10.46 7.27 8.63
CA LEU A 274 10.61 8.71 8.41
C LEU A 274 9.27 9.31 8.01
N ARG A 275 9.02 10.52 8.49
CA ARG A 275 7.85 11.32 8.15
C ARG A 275 8.24 12.76 7.85
N GLU A 276 7.60 13.34 6.86
CA GLU A 276 7.74 14.77 6.58
C GLU A 276 6.99 15.59 7.61
N ASP A 277 7.64 16.66 8.12
CA ASP A 277 7.00 17.65 8.95
C ASP A 277 6.65 18.92 8.16
N ASP A 278 5.71 19.72 8.67
CA ASP A 278 5.22 20.93 8.01
C ASP A 278 6.32 22.00 7.84
N ASP A 279 7.38 21.98 8.65
CA ASP A 279 8.55 22.87 8.54
C ASP A 279 9.50 22.51 7.39
N GLY A 280 9.24 21.38 6.73
CA GLY A 280 10.03 20.85 5.62
C GLY A 280 11.15 19.91 6.03
N SER A 281 11.34 19.66 7.33
CA SER A 281 12.29 18.67 7.82
C SER A 281 11.70 17.24 7.72
N THR A 282 12.58 16.25 7.83
CA THR A 282 12.20 14.85 7.89
C THR A 282 12.38 14.32 9.30
N ARG A 283 11.28 14.01 9.99
CA ARG A 283 11.27 13.49 11.35
C ARG A 283 11.43 11.98 11.40
N VAL A 284 12.18 11.49 12.39
CA VAL A 284 12.29 10.08 12.73
C VAL A 284 11.08 9.67 13.57
N GLU A 285 10.18 8.88 12.98
CA GLU A 285 8.92 8.45 13.61
C GLU A 285 9.05 7.08 14.29
N GLY A 286 9.93 6.20 13.76
CA GLY A 286 10.17 4.89 14.33
C GLY A 286 11.58 4.37 14.03
N ILE A 287 12.05 3.45 14.88
CA ILE A 287 13.34 2.76 14.68
C ILE A 287 13.10 1.26 14.75
N VAL A 288 13.39 0.57 13.65
CA VAL A 288 13.19 -0.89 13.54
C VAL A 288 14.16 -1.63 14.47
N LYS A 289 13.64 -2.53 15.28
CA LYS A 289 14.42 -3.34 16.23
C LYS A 289 15.49 -4.15 15.50
N GLY A 290 16.73 -4.08 15.98
CA GLY A 290 17.87 -4.78 15.39
C GLY A 290 18.42 -4.17 14.10
N SER A 291 17.88 -3.04 13.64
CA SER A 291 18.35 -2.31 12.46
C SER A 291 19.71 -1.62 12.70
N PRO A 292 20.36 -1.12 11.61
CA PRO A 292 21.56 -0.29 11.74
C PRO A 292 21.35 0.95 12.63
N ALA A 293 20.23 1.65 12.51
CA ALA A 293 19.90 2.81 13.34
C ALA A 293 19.78 2.42 14.81
N ALA A 294 19.09 1.31 15.12
CA ALA A 294 18.98 0.80 16.48
C ALA A 294 20.33 0.41 17.08
N ARG A 295 21.20 -0.26 16.31
CA ARG A 295 22.55 -0.64 16.74
C ARG A 295 23.47 0.58 16.93
N ASN A 296 23.29 1.60 16.12
CA ASN A 296 24.07 2.83 16.21
C ASN A 296 23.69 3.65 17.46
N GLY A 297 22.40 3.75 17.79
CA GLY A 297 21.86 4.38 19.00
C GLY A 297 22.04 5.92 19.09
N GLN A 298 22.59 6.58 18.07
CA GLN A 298 22.78 8.03 18.05
C GLN A 298 21.57 8.78 17.49
N ILE A 299 20.82 8.16 16.54
CA ILE A 299 19.56 8.67 16.05
C ILE A 299 18.44 8.27 17.01
N ARG A 300 17.55 9.18 17.33
CA ARG A 300 16.46 8.99 18.28
C ARG A 300 15.12 9.35 17.66
N LEU A 301 14.06 8.87 18.27
CA LEU A 301 12.70 9.27 17.93
C LEU A 301 12.53 10.78 18.07
N GLY A 302 11.83 11.37 17.11
CA GLY A 302 11.59 12.80 17.05
C GLY A 302 12.76 13.63 16.52
N ASP A 303 13.95 13.05 16.31
CA ASP A 303 15.06 13.79 15.66
C ASP A 303 14.64 14.20 14.23
N HIS A 304 15.02 15.42 13.82
CA HIS A 304 14.75 15.96 12.50
C HIS A 304 15.99 15.86 11.62
N ILE A 305 15.92 15.13 10.52
CA ILE A 305 17.00 15.05 9.53
C ILE A 305 16.86 16.24 8.59
N VAL A 306 17.94 17.01 8.42
CA VAL A 306 17.95 18.24 7.61
C VAL A 306 18.90 18.15 6.41
N ALA A 307 19.89 17.25 6.44
CA ALA A 307 20.78 17.01 5.30
C ALA A 307 21.32 15.59 5.29
N VAL A 308 21.62 15.07 4.11
CA VAL A 308 22.16 13.74 3.88
C VAL A 308 23.44 13.82 3.05
N ASP A 309 24.49 13.12 3.49
CA ASP A 309 25.66 12.82 2.70
C ASP A 309 25.64 11.34 2.36
N GLN A 310 25.12 11.06 1.16
CA GLN A 310 24.77 9.72 0.70
C GLN A 310 25.97 8.76 0.67
N ASN A 311 27.15 9.26 0.29
CA ASN A 311 28.36 8.45 0.09
C ASN A 311 29.37 8.60 1.21
N ALA A 312 29.10 9.42 2.21
CA ALA A 312 29.99 9.79 3.30
C ALA A 312 31.33 10.40 2.81
N ASP A 313 31.27 11.14 1.70
CA ASP A 313 32.42 11.74 1.02
C ASP A 313 32.55 13.26 1.25
N GLY A 314 31.63 13.86 1.98
CA GLY A 314 31.58 15.28 2.30
C GLY A 314 30.59 16.07 1.47
N ASN A 315 29.95 15.46 0.48
CA ASN A 315 28.94 16.09 -0.36
C ASN A 315 27.56 16.02 0.30
N TRP A 316 27.19 17.10 0.98
CA TRP A 316 25.92 17.22 1.68
C TRP A 316 24.81 17.69 0.75
N THR A 317 23.71 16.95 0.72
CA THR A 317 22.45 17.38 0.10
C THR A 317 21.52 17.88 1.18
N ASP A 318 21.09 19.14 1.07
CA ASP A 318 20.01 19.70 1.91
C ASP A 318 18.70 19.00 1.51
N ILE A 319 17.98 18.47 2.49
CA ILE A 319 16.74 17.73 2.25
C ILE A 319 15.49 18.48 2.72
N MET A 320 15.65 19.73 3.12
CA MET A 320 14.53 20.56 3.56
C MET A 320 13.52 20.76 2.44
N PHE A 321 12.28 20.36 2.67
CA PHE A 321 11.16 20.36 1.71
C PHE A 321 11.28 19.39 0.53
N LEU A 322 12.28 18.51 0.49
CA LEU A 322 12.31 17.39 -0.46
C LEU A 322 11.19 16.40 -0.14
N SER A 323 10.62 15.78 -1.16
CA SER A 323 9.65 14.69 -0.96
C SER A 323 10.30 13.53 -0.18
N ILE A 324 9.51 12.86 0.67
CA ILE A 324 10.00 11.73 1.48
C ILE A 324 10.64 10.64 0.61
N ASP A 325 10.14 10.42 -0.58
CA ASP A 325 10.69 9.45 -1.52
C ASP A 325 12.12 9.79 -1.93
N LYS A 326 12.41 11.07 -2.24
CA LYS A 326 13.77 11.53 -2.56
C LYS A 326 14.69 11.46 -1.35
N VAL A 327 14.19 11.79 -0.17
CA VAL A 327 14.96 11.67 1.08
C VAL A 327 15.31 10.20 1.35
N VAL A 328 14.36 9.29 1.19
CA VAL A 328 14.58 7.86 1.37
C VAL A 328 15.61 7.33 0.35
N ASP A 329 15.54 7.76 -0.90
CA ASP A 329 16.50 7.36 -1.95
C ASP A 329 17.93 7.85 -1.64
N LEU A 330 18.09 9.03 -1.04
CA LEU A 330 19.39 9.52 -0.57
C LEU A 330 19.94 8.72 0.62
N ILE A 331 19.06 8.29 1.53
CA ILE A 331 19.45 7.52 2.72
C ILE A 331 19.74 6.06 2.37
N ARG A 332 18.96 5.45 1.46
CA ARG A 332 19.18 4.10 0.96
C ARG A 332 20.45 4.00 0.11
N GLY A 333 20.89 2.77 -0.17
CA GLY A 333 22.05 2.51 -0.99
C GLY A 333 22.60 1.10 -0.77
N GLN A 334 23.81 0.84 -1.20
CA GLN A 334 24.43 -0.48 -1.14
C GLN A 334 24.71 -0.92 0.30
N LYS A 335 24.44 -2.20 0.61
CA LYS A 335 24.79 -2.86 1.86
C LYS A 335 26.28 -2.69 2.18
N GLY A 336 26.58 -2.38 3.44
CA GLY A 336 27.96 -2.16 3.91
C GLY A 336 28.55 -0.78 3.62
N LYS A 337 27.85 0.09 2.90
CA LYS A 337 28.28 1.47 2.64
C LYS A 337 27.72 2.42 3.69
N PRO A 338 28.53 3.37 4.21
CA PRO A 338 28.09 4.36 5.15
C PRO A 338 27.22 5.46 4.50
N VAL A 339 26.33 6.03 5.30
CA VAL A 339 25.63 7.28 5.03
C VAL A 339 25.84 8.21 6.23
N ARG A 340 25.97 9.52 6.01
CA ARG A 340 25.99 10.51 7.09
C ARG A 340 24.71 11.33 7.05
N LEU A 341 24.13 11.51 8.22
CA LEU A 341 22.92 12.29 8.43
C LEU A 341 23.27 13.49 9.30
N ARG A 342 22.82 14.67 8.91
CA ARG A 342 22.79 15.83 9.80
C ARG A 342 21.40 15.87 10.41
N ALA A 343 21.35 15.63 11.72
CA ALA A 343 20.10 15.54 12.44
C ALA A 343 20.06 16.57 13.57
N GLN A 344 18.93 17.23 13.74
CA GLN A 344 18.63 18.11 14.85
C GLN A 344 17.92 17.32 15.94
N SER A 345 18.44 17.38 17.16
CA SER A 345 17.85 16.66 18.30
C SER A 345 16.51 17.25 18.69
N ALA A 346 15.49 16.38 18.85
CA ALA A 346 14.18 16.80 19.36
C ALA A 346 14.22 17.34 20.79
N GLU A 347 15.17 16.86 21.62
CA GLU A 347 15.28 17.25 23.02
C GLU A 347 16.01 18.58 23.20
N SER A 348 17.19 18.75 22.55
CA SER A 348 18.08 19.90 22.77
C SER A 348 18.03 20.92 21.63
N GLY A 349 17.53 20.58 20.45
CA GLY A 349 17.59 21.40 19.24
C GLY A 349 18.99 21.47 18.62
N GLU A 350 19.99 20.78 19.18
CA GLU A 350 21.38 20.82 18.69
C GLU A 350 21.53 19.92 17.44
N GLU A 351 22.29 20.40 16.47
CA GLU A 351 22.65 19.61 15.30
C GLU A 351 23.79 18.64 15.63
N LYS A 352 23.65 17.41 15.15
CA LYS A 352 24.65 16.35 15.22
C LYS A 352 24.83 15.67 13.87
N VAL A 353 26.05 15.22 13.59
CA VAL A 353 26.35 14.39 12.43
C VAL A 353 26.44 12.94 12.85
N ILE A 354 25.58 12.10 12.28
CA ILE A 354 25.48 10.69 12.60
C ILE A 354 25.93 9.89 11.38
N THR A 355 26.87 8.95 11.57
CA THR A 355 27.29 8.02 10.51
C THR A 355 26.70 6.66 10.78
N ILE A 356 25.95 6.11 9.81
CA ILE A 356 25.33 4.78 9.89
C ILE A 356 25.77 3.95 8.70
N THR A 357 26.24 2.73 8.94
CA THR A 357 26.53 1.77 7.87
C THR A 357 25.24 1.04 7.50
N ARG A 358 24.85 1.11 6.23
CA ARG A 358 23.65 0.44 5.71
C ARG A 358 23.77 -1.07 5.80
N ASP A 359 22.68 -1.71 6.16
CA ASP A 359 22.58 -3.18 6.22
C ASP A 359 21.14 -3.61 5.89
N GLU A 360 20.89 -4.91 5.82
CA GLU A 360 19.53 -5.42 5.74
C GLU A 360 18.74 -5.06 7.00
N VAL A 361 17.56 -4.53 6.78
CA VAL A 361 16.61 -4.16 7.83
C VAL A 361 15.58 -5.29 7.94
N PRO A 362 15.45 -5.95 9.09
CA PRO A 362 14.43 -6.98 9.27
C PRO A 362 13.04 -6.38 9.17
N MET A 363 12.25 -6.80 8.19
CA MET A 363 10.84 -6.43 8.07
C MET A 363 9.96 -7.55 8.62
N SER A 364 10.11 -7.87 9.91
CA SER A 364 9.40 -8.99 10.54
C SER A 364 7.88 -8.88 10.43
N GLU A 365 7.34 -7.68 10.40
CA GLU A 365 5.91 -7.41 10.20
C GLU A 365 5.42 -7.70 8.79
N SER A 366 6.32 -7.65 7.80
CA SER A 366 6.00 -7.98 6.42
C SER A 366 6.06 -9.48 6.13
N LEU A 367 6.49 -10.30 7.11
CA LEU A 367 6.55 -11.74 6.98
C LEU A 367 5.31 -12.42 7.57
N ALA A 368 5.07 -13.66 7.15
CA ALA A 368 4.02 -14.50 7.72
C ALA A 368 4.25 -14.72 9.21
N SER A 369 3.22 -14.50 10.00
CA SER A 369 3.22 -14.70 11.45
C SER A 369 2.01 -15.48 11.91
N ALA A 370 2.09 -16.08 13.09
CA ALA A 370 1.00 -16.89 13.60
C ALA A 370 0.86 -16.80 15.12
N ARG A 371 -0.30 -17.24 15.60
CA ARG A 371 -0.61 -17.41 17.02
C ARG A 371 -1.33 -18.73 17.22
N VAL A 372 -1.05 -19.42 18.30
CA VAL A 372 -1.79 -20.59 18.79
C VAL A 372 -2.59 -20.18 20.02
N ILE A 373 -3.89 -20.39 19.97
CA ILE A 373 -4.84 -19.91 20.98
C ILE A 373 -5.58 -21.11 21.56
N ASP A 374 -5.37 -21.36 22.87
CA ASP A 374 -6.20 -22.27 23.64
C ASP A 374 -7.42 -21.47 24.17
N MET A 375 -8.60 -21.76 23.65
CA MET A 375 -9.85 -21.13 24.03
C MET A 375 -10.69 -22.07 24.88
N LYS A 376 -10.98 -21.69 26.13
CA LYS A 376 -11.89 -22.40 27.02
C LYS A 376 -13.29 -21.81 26.93
N VAL A 377 -14.27 -22.66 26.73
CA VAL A 377 -15.69 -22.25 26.65
C VAL A 377 -16.45 -22.98 27.75
N PRO A 378 -17.11 -22.23 28.68
CA PRO A 378 -17.96 -22.83 29.69
C PRO A 378 -19.16 -23.56 29.05
N GLY A 379 -19.39 -24.81 29.41
CA GLY A 379 -20.59 -25.55 29.04
C GLY A 379 -21.76 -25.18 29.95
N ALA A 380 -22.98 -25.35 29.45
CA ALA A 380 -24.20 -25.11 30.20
C ALA A 380 -24.36 -26.03 31.43
N ASP A 381 -23.63 -27.15 31.45
CA ASP A 381 -23.61 -28.15 32.53
C ASP A 381 -22.49 -27.90 33.54
N GLY A 382 -21.79 -26.77 33.48
CA GLY A 382 -20.64 -26.43 34.32
C GLY A 382 -19.30 -27.12 33.87
N SER A 383 -19.32 -27.92 32.80
CA SER A 383 -18.10 -28.39 32.15
C SER A 383 -17.38 -27.25 31.41
N SER A 384 -16.08 -27.47 31.12
CA SER A 384 -15.33 -26.55 30.26
C SER A 384 -14.77 -27.34 29.09
N ARG A 385 -15.07 -26.90 27.86
CA ARG A 385 -14.45 -27.43 26.65
C ARG A 385 -13.29 -26.54 26.24
N SER A 386 -12.20 -27.15 25.78
CA SER A 386 -11.03 -26.40 25.31
C SER A 386 -10.83 -26.65 23.81
N TYR A 387 -10.64 -25.56 23.08
CA TYR A 387 -10.39 -25.56 21.64
C TYR A 387 -9.02 -24.97 21.38
N ARG A 388 -8.16 -25.69 20.66
CA ARG A 388 -6.87 -25.18 20.21
C ARG A 388 -7.00 -24.70 18.78
N LEU A 389 -6.97 -23.38 18.60
CA LEU A 389 -7.16 -22.69 17.35
C LEU A 389 -5.87 -21.98 16.93
N GLY A 390 -5.71 -21.75 15.62
CA GLY A 390 -4.61 -20.98 15.06
C GLY A 390 -5.10 -19.69 14.42
N VAL A 391 -4.29 -18.66 14.45
CA VAL A 391 -4.40 -17.48 13.58
C VAL A 391 -3.12 -17.40 12.79
N LEU A 392 -3.23 -17.30 11.47
CA LEU A 392 -2.11 -17.06 10.56
C LEU A 392 -2.37 -15.75 9.82
N THR A 393 -1.49 -14.78 10.02
CA THR A 393 -1.53 -13.48 9.33
C THR A 393 -0.51 -13.47 8.22
N LEU A 394 -0.94 -13.13 7.01
CA LEU A 394 -0.10 -13.03 5.82
C LEU A 394 -0.25 -11.63 5.22
N PRO A 395 0.73 -10.73 5.39
CA PRO A 395 0.66 -9.37 4.88
C PRO A 395 0.72 -9.27 3.35
N SER A 396 1.49 -10.14 2.70
CA SER A 396 1.59 -10.25 1.24
C SER A 396 2.02 -11.65 0.80
N PHE A 397 1.83 -11.97 -0.48
CA PHE A 397 2.41 -13.19 -1.08
C PHE A 397 3.84 -12.90 -1.57
N TYR A 398 4.73 -12.63 -0.61
CA TYR A 398 6.09 -12.20 -0.86
C TYR A 398 6.98 -13.31 -1.44
N VAL A 399 7.96 -12.88 -2.26
CA VAL A 399 8.96 -13.74 -2.89
C VAL A 399 10.20 -12.92 -3.24
N ASP A 400 11.38 -13.50 -3.12
CA ASP A 400 12.60 -12.93 -3.69
C ASP A 400 12.64 -13.22 -5.19
N LEU A 401 12.59 -12.18 -6.03
CA LEU A 401 12.62 -12.31 -7.49
C LEU A 401 14.01 -12.63 -8.05
N ASP A 402 15.05 -12.43 -7.26
CA ASP A 402 16.46 -12.65 -7.65
C ASP A 402 16.97 -14.05 -7.22
N ASP A 403 16.08 -15.07 -7.22
CA ASP A 403 16.38 -16.46 -6.81
C ASP A 403 16.90 -16.61 -5.37
N GLY A 404 16.52 -15.71 -4.47
CA GLY A 404 16.85 -15.78 -3.05
C GLY A 404 15.99 -16.78 -2.28
N ASP A 405 16.28 -16.93 -0.98
CA ASP A 405 15.64 -17.91 -0.09
C ASP A 405 14.29 -17.46 0.50
N VAL A 406 13.79 -16.27 0.15
CA VAL A 406 12.58 -15.69 0.76
C VAL A 406 11.34 -16.10 -0.05
N HIS A 407 10.53 -17.00 0.52
CA HIS A 407 9.31 -17.54 -0.08
C HIS A 407 8.19 -17.67 0.95
N CYS A 408 7.10 -16.92 0.80
CA CYS A 408 6.00 -16.96 1.77
C CYS A 408 5.36 -18.36 1.89
N ALA A 409 5.27 -19.12 0.81
CA ALA A 409 4.75 -20.49 0.87
C ALA A 409 5.64 -21.43 1.71
N ALA A 410 6.97 -21.25 1.65
CA ALA A 410 7.89 -22.02 2.48
C ALA A 410 7.72 -21.67 3.96
N ASP A 411 7.54 -20.41 4.27
CA ASP A 411 7.35 -19.93 5.63
C ASP A 411 5.99 -20.35 6.20
N VAL A 412 4.92 -20.15 5.46
CA VAL A 412 3.58 -20.65 5.84
C VAL A 412 3.58 -22.18 6.05
N LYS A 413 4.31 -22.91 5.22
CA LYS A 413 4.47 -24.36 5.39
C LYS A 413 5.12 -24.72 6.72
N LYS A 414 6.16 -23.98 7.15
CA LYS A 414 6.81 -24.16 8.46
C LYS A 414 5.81 -23.90 9.59
N LEU A 415 5.08 -22.78 9.53
CA LEU A 415 4.08 -22.40 10.53
C LEU A 415 2.94 -23.44 10.62
N LEU A 416 2.39 -23.90 9.50
CA LEU A 416 1.32 -24.91 9.48
C LEU A 416 1.79 -26.26 10.03
N ARG A 417 3.02 -26.67 9.76
CA ARG A 417 3.58 -27.89 10.35
C ARG A 417 3.70 -27.79 11.86
N ARG A 418 4.16 -26.64 12.35
CA ARG A 418 4.24 -26.40 13.80
C ARG A 418 2.84 -26.38 14.42
N MET A 419 1.86 -25.73 13.82
CA MET A 419 0.46 -25.75 14.28
C MET A 419 -0.12 -27.17 14.37
N ASN A 420 0.20 -28.04 13.41
CA ASN A 420 -0.20 -29.44 13.47
C ASN A 420 0.45 -30.18 14.64
N GLN A 421 1.73 -29.93 14.93
CA GLN A 421 2.43 -30.49 16.08
C GLN A 421 1.81 -30.02 17.40
N GLU A 422 1.40 -28.75 17.47
CA GLU A 422 0.66 -28.19 18.60
C GLU A 422 -0.78 -28.72 18.71
N GLY A 423 -1.29 -29.42 17.70
CA GLY A 423 -2.64 -30.01 17.71
C GLY A 423 -3.76 -29.03 17.41
N VAL A 424 -3.49 -27.96 16.67
CA VAL A 424 -4.48 -26.97 16.20
C VAL A 424 -5.55 -27.68 15.37
N LYS A 425 -6.84 -27.43 15.70
CA LYS A 425 -8.01 -28.05 15.05
C LYS A 425 -8.74 -27.12 14.08
N GLY A 426 -8.58 -25.80 14.28
CA GLY A 426 -9.19 -24.78 13.42
C GLY A 426 -8.23 -23.61 13.22
N LEU A 427 -8.27 -23.00 12.06
CA LEU A 427 -7.37 -21.93 11.62
C LEU A 427 -8.15 -20.74 11.07
N VAL A 428 -7.83 -19.55 11.54
CA VAL A 428 -8.18 -18.30 10.90
C VAL A 428 -6.99 -17.85 10.05
N MET A 429 -7.19 -17.72 8.73
CA MET A 429 -6.24 -17.13 7.79
C MET A 429 -6.61 -15.66 7.58
N ASP A 430 -5.81 -14.75 8.10
CA ASP A 430 -6.05 -13.31 7.98
C ASP A 430 -5.33 -12.75 6.74
N LEU A 431 -6.12 -12.38 5.72
CA LEU A 431 -5.67 -11.75 4.48
C LEU A 431 -6.15 -10.31 4.36
N ARG A 432 -6.62 -9.70 5.45
CA ARG A 432 -6.99 -8.28 5.43
C ARG A 432 -5.76 -7.44 5.06
N PHE A 433 -5.96 -6.42 4.24
CA PHE A 433 -4.92 -5.52 3.73
C PHE A 433 -3.84 -6.19 2.85
N ASN A 434 -3.98 -7.46 2.52
CA ASN A 434 -3.06 -8.17 1.63
C ASN A 434 -3.40 -7.89 0.16
N GLY A 435 -2.65 -6.99 -0.47
CA GLY A 435 -2.82 -6.58 -1.87
C GLY A 435 -2.43 -7.64 -2.92
N GLY A 436 -1.97 -8.82 -2.49
CA GLY A 436 -1.57 -9.90 -3.38
C GLY A 436 -0.07 -10.20 -3.35
N GLY A 437 0.50 -10.49 -4.50
CA GLY A 437 1.91 -10.86 -4.70
C GLY A 437 2.08 -12.01 -5.69
N SER A 438 2.97 -12.95 -5.39
CA SER A 438 3.36 -14.03 -6.30
C SER A 438 2.26 -15.05 -6.58
N LEU A 439 1.94 -15.22 -7.87
CA LEU A 439 1.00 -16.24 -8.35
C LEU A 439 1.48 -17.67 -8.04
N ASP A 440 2.79 -17.94 -8.12
CA ASP A 440 3.33 -19.26 -7.80
C ASP A 440 3.26 -19.57 -6.31
N GLU A 441 3.51 -18.59 -5.47
CA GLU A 441 3.42 -18.74 -4.02
C GLU A 441 1.97 -19.04 -3.57
N VAL A 442 0.98 -18.29 -4.06
CA VAL A 442 -0.43 -18.58 -3.72
C VAL A 442 -0.87 -19.94 -4.25
N ARG A 443 -0.42 -20.34 -5.44
CA ARG A 443 -0.69 -21.67 -5.99
C ARG A 443 -0.20 -22.79 -5.06
N LYS A 444 1.05 -22.69 -4.57
CA LYS A 444 1.61 -23.64 -3.59
C LYS A 444 0.80 -23.65 -2.30
N MET A 445 0.45 -22.47 -1.80
CA MET A 445 -0.27 -22.32 -0.52
C MET A 445 -1.67 -22.93 -0.55
N VAL A 446 -2.44 -22.75 -1.62
CA VAL A 446 -3.76 -23.42 -1.77
C VAL A 446 -3.60 -24.92 -1.60
N GLY A 447 -2.56 -25.53 -2.19
CA GLY A 447 -2.26 -26.96 -2.08
C GLY A 447 -2.02 -27.44 -0.64
N PHE A 448 -1.61 -26.58 0.27
CA PHE A 448 -1.45 -26.96 1.69
C PHE A 448 -2.79 -27.26 2.36
N PHE A 449 -3.89 -26.83 1.79
CA PHE A 449 -5.25 -27.00 2.34
C PHE A 449 -6.14 -27.91 1.49
N THR A 450 -6.01 -27.89 0.16
CA THR A 450 -6.86 -28.64 -0.76
C THR A 450 -6.24 -29.94 -1.24
N GLY A 451 -4.90 -30.06 -1.18
CA GLY A 451 -4.18 -31.15 -1.84
C GLY A 451 -4.09 -30.94 -3.35
N ALA A 452 -3.87 -32.04 -4.07
CA ALA A 452 -3.70 -32.02 -5.52
C ALA A 452 -4.97 -31.55 -6.26
N GLY A 453 -4.80 -30.70 -7.26
CA GLY A 453 -5.89 -30.22 -8.12
C GLY A 453 -5.59 -28.87 -8.77
N PRO A 454 -6.53 -28.35 -9.59
CA PRO A 454 -6.44 -27.01 -10.14
C PRO A 454 -6.62 -25.96 -9.04
N VAL A 455 -5.86 -24.86 -9.14
CA VAL A 455 -5.93 -23.73 -8.18
C VAL A 455 -6.58 -22.51 -8.81
N VAL A 456 -6.16 -22.21 -10.03
CA VAL A 456 -6.59 -21.03 -10.78
C VAL A 456 -6.43 -21.33 -12.26
N GLN A 457 -7.24 -20.69 -13.09
CA GLN A 457 -7.12 -20.73 -14.54
C GLN A 457 -6.64 -19.38 -15.03
N VAL A 458 -5.73 -19.36 -15.98
CA VAL A 458 -5.13 -18.15 -16.54
C VAL A 458 -5.37 -18.13 -18.04
N LYS A 459 -5.94 -17.03 -18.56
CA LYS A 459 -6.24 -16.84 -19.98
C LYS A 459 -5.32 -15.76 -20.55
N ASP A 460 -4.61 -16.06 -21.62
CA ASP A 460 -3.80 -15.09 -22.35
C ASP A 460 -4.63 -14.30 -23.38
N SER A 461 -3.98 -13.31 -24.00
CA SER A 461 -4.58 -12.45 -25.03
C SER A 461 -4.99 -13.19 -26.33
N ARG A 462 -4.58 -14.43 -26.52
CA ARG A 462 -4.95 -15.28 -27.67
C ARG A 462 -6.14 -16.18 -27.35
N GLY A 463 -6.64 -16.11 -26.10
CA GLY A 463 -7.73 -16.95 -25.62
C GLY A 463 -7.30 -18.34 -25.14
N HIS A 464 -5.99 -18.63 -25.09
CA HIS A 464 -5.49 -19.88 -24.53
C HIS A 464 -5.65 -19.85 -23.00
N VAL A 465 -6.26 -20.93 -22.47
CA VAL A 465 -6.51 -21.09 -21.04
C VAL A 465 -5.56 -22.15 -20.48
N GLU A 466 -4.69 -21.75 -19.58
CA GLU A 466 -3.83 -22.63 -18.81
C GLU A 466 -4.44 -22.86 -17.42
N ARG A 467 -4.42 -24.10 -16.95
CA ARG A 467 -4.82 -24.47 -15.60
C ARG A 467 -3.58 -24.64 -14.75
N LEU A 468 -3.42 -23.77 -13.77
CA LEU A 468 -2.34 -23.88 -12.79
C LEU A 468 -2.78 -24.87 -11.71
N THR A 469 -2.05 -25.97 -11.60
CA THR A 469 -2.35 -27.07 -10.70
C THR A 469 -1.31 -27.19 -9.62
N VAL A 470 -1.66 -27.86 -8.53
CA VAL A 470 -0.73 -28.25 -7.46
C VAL A 470 -0.81 -29.76 -7.26
N SER A 471 0.27 -30.35 -6.75
CA SER A 471 0.37 -31.78 -6.44
C SER A 471 0.62 -31.97 -4.92
N GLY A 472 0.36 -33.17 -4.43
CA GLY A 472 0.62 -33.56 -3.06
C GLY A 472 -0.63 -33.68 -2.20
N LYS A 473 -0.39 -33.94 -0.90
CA LYS A 473 -1.47 -34.05 0.09
C LYS A 473 -1.58 -32.74 0.88
N PRO A 474 -2.79 -32.42 1.41
CA PRO A 474 -2.94 -31.28 2.29
C PRO A 474 -1.99 -31.37 3.49
N ILE A 475 -1.46 -30.24 3.92
CA ILE A 475 -0.66 -30.13 5.14
C ILE A 475 -1.59 -29.89 6.33
N PHE A 476 -2.59 -29.02 6.20
CA PHE A 476 -3.53 -28.71 7.27
C PHE A 476 -4.94 -29.22 6.92
N ASN A 477 -5.49 -30.06 7.81
CA ASN A 477 -6.78 -30.71 7.65
C ASN A 477 -7.86 -30.23 8.65
N GLY A 478 -7.52 -29.28 9.54
CA GLY A 478 -8.49 -28.67 10.47
C GLY A 478 -9.48 -27.75 9.75
N GLU A 479 -10.47 -27.23 10.45
CA GLU A 479 -11.41 -26.25 9.91
C GLU A 479 -10.71 -24.93 9.58
N VAL A 480 -11.17 -24.20 8.54
CA VAL A 480 -10.52 -22.94 8.11
C VAL A 480 -11.58 -21.86 7.85
N ALA A 481 -11.35 -20.68 8.44
CA ALA A 481 -11.97 -19.43 7.99
C ALA A 481 -10.89 -18.53 7.36
N VAL A 482 -11.26 -17.80 6.31
CA VAL A 482 -10.40 -16.80 5.66
C VAL A 482 -11.03 -15.44 5.85
N ILE A 483 -10.30 -14.52 6.48
CA ILE A 483 -10.74 -13.13 6.62
C ILE A 483 -10.25 -12.33 5.42
N ILE A 484 -11.17 -11.60 4.79
CA ILE A 484 -10.89 -10.67 3.70
C ILE A 484 -11.47 -9.28 4.01
N ASN A 485 -10.91 -8.26 3.38
CA ASN A 485 -11.50 -6.92 3.32
C ASN A 485 -11.37 -6.35 1.90
N LYS A 486 -11.88 -5.14 1.68
CA LYS A 486 -11.83 -4.45 0.37
C LYS A 486 -10.41 -4.23 -0.17
N LEU A 487 -9.38 -4.37 0.66
CA LEU A 487 -7.97 -4.26 0.26
C LEU A 487 -7.32 -5.62 0.01
N SER A 488 -8.03 -6.73 0.25
CA SER A 488 -7.59 -8.07 -0.15
C SER A 488 -7.73 -8.23 -1.66
N ALA A 489 -6.60 -8.28 -2.39
CA ALA A 489 -6.62 -8.24 -3.85
C ALA A 489 -5.76 -9.34 -4.50
N SER A 490 -6.00 -9.65 -5.79
CA SER A 490 -5.13 -10.46 -6.64
C SER A 490 -4.85 -11.86 -6.05
N ALA A 491 -3.62 -12.18 -5.62
CA ALA A 491 -3.27 -13.48 -5.03
C ALA A 491 -4.12 -13.81 -3.79
N SER A 492 -4.52 -12.82 -2.99
CA SER A 492 -5.45 -13.02 -1.88
C SER A 492 -6.81 -13.50 -2.37
N GLU A 493 -7.27 -12.97 -3.52
CA GLU A 493 -8.53 -13.37 -4.14
C GLU A 493 -8.44 -14.76 -4.77
N ILE A 494 -7.28 -15.12 -5.33
CA ILE A 494 -7.00 -16.48 -5.81
C ILE A 494 -7.08 -17.47 -4.65
N PHE A 495 -6.43 -17.14 -3.50
CA PHE A 495 -6.47 -17.99 -2.32
C PHE A 495 -7.89 -18.14 -1.78
N ALA A 496 -8.54 -17.03 -1.45
CA ALA A 496 -9.88 -17.02 -0.86
C ALA A 496 -10.91 -17.68 -1.82
N GLY A 497 -10.83 -17.37 -3.14
CA GLY A 497 -11.68 -17.94 -4.16
C GLY A 497 -11.52 -19.45 -4.30
N ALA A 498 -10.28 -19.96 -4.33
CA ALA A 498 -10.01 -21.39 -4.39
C ALA A 498 -10.53 -22.10 -3.12
N MET A 499 -10.27 -21.53 -1.94
CA MET A 499 -10.75 -22.10 -0.67
C MET A 499 -12.28 -22.15 -0.59
N ALA A 500 -12.96 -21.11 -1.06
CA ALA A 500 -14.42 -21.06 -1.16
C ALA A 500 -14.96 -22.10 -2.16
N ASP A 501 -14.37 -22.17 -3.36
CA ASP A 501 -14.82 -23.05 -4.43
C ASP A 501 -14.68 -24.52 -4.04
N TYR A 502 -13.56 -24.90 -3.44
CA TYR A 502 -13.35 -26.25 -2.93
C TYR A 502 -14.25 -26.59 -1.72
N GLY A 503 -14.97 -25.61 -1.16
CA GLY A 503 -15.71 -25.79 0.09
C GLY A 503 -14.78 -26.17 1.24
N ARG A 504 -13.58 -25.57 1.26
CA ARG A 504 -12.52 -25.85 2.23
C ARG A 504 -12.45 -24.84 3.35
N ALA A 505 -12.95 -23.63 3.13
CA ALA A 505 -13.02 -22.58 4.12
C ALA A 505 -14.35 -21.83 4.04
N VAL A 506 -14.69 -21.17 5.16
CA VAL A 506 -15.71 -20.12 5.22
C VAL A 506 -14.99 -18.79 5.02
N ILE A 507 -15.50 -17.96 4.11
CA ILE A 507 -14.97 -16.63 3.85
C ILE A 507 -15.74 -15.63 4.72
N VAL A 508 -15.00 -14.79 5.46
CA VAL A 508 -15.58 -13.83 6.42
C VAL A 508 -14.97 -12.45 6.24
N GLY A 509 -15.68 -11.39 6.62
CA GLY A 509 -15.15 -10.03 6.61
C GLY A 509 -16.02 -9.05 5.86
N ASP A 510 -15.42 -8.19 5.00
CA ASP A 510 -16.17 -7.28 4.13
C ASP A 510 -17.07 -8.05 3.17
N ALA A 511 -18.08 -7.39 2.61
CA ALA A 511 -19.01 -8.04 1.68
C ALA A 511 -18.30 -8.74 0.50
N ALA A 512 -17.23 -8.14 0.02
CA ALA A 512 -16.35 -8.70 -1.00
C ALA A 512 -14.92 -8.16 -0.86
N SER A 513 -13.97 -8.85 -1.51
CA SER A 513 -12.59 -8.40 -1.71
C SER A 513 -12.51 -7.30 -2.78
N PHE A 514 -11.31 -6.88 -3.16
CA PHE A 514 -11.05 -5.76 -4.07
C PHE A 514 -11.66 -5.88 -5.47
N GLY A 515 -11.59 -7.06 -6.08
CA GLY A 515 -12.14 -7.31 -7.41
C GLY A 515 -11.13 -7.29 -8.56
N LYS A 516 -9.84 -7.54 -8.31
CA LYS A 516 -8.81 -7.62 -9.34
C LYS A 516 -8.78 -9.02 -9.95
N GLY A 517 -8.93 -9.09 -11.29
CA GLY A 517 -8.91 -10.34 -12.05
C GLY A 517 -7.80 -10.41 -13.11
N THR A 518 -6.79 -9.55 -13.04
CA THR A 518 -5.72 -9.42 -14.02
C THR A 518 -4.36 -9.86 -13.46
N VAL A 519 -3.50 -10.38 -14.34
CA VAL A 519 -2.13 -10.80 -14.01
C VAL A 519 -1.15 -9.89 -14.74
N GLN A 520 -0.32 -9.19 -13.96
CA GLN A 520 0.76 -8.38 -14.47
C GLN A 520 2.07 -9.18 -14.46
N VAL A 521 2.87 -8.98 -15.49
CA VAL A 521 4.21 -9.55 -15.58
C VAL A 521 5.23 -8.40 -15.54
N PRO A 522 5.98 -8.28 -14.42
CA PRO A 522 7.07 -7.30 -14.35
C PRO A 522 8.25 -7.77 -15.21
N ARG A 523 8.80 -6.87 -16.02
CA ARG A 523 9.95 -7.13 -16.88
C ARG A 523 10.83 -5.89 -16.97
N GLY A 524 12.14 -6.06 -16.87
CA GLY A 524 13.08 -4.99 -17.20
C GLY A 524 12.84 -4.50 -18.63
N LEU A 525 12.71 -3.21 -18.85
CA LEU A 525 12.46 -2.69 -20.20
C LEU A 525 13.62 -2.98 -21.13
N ALA A 526 14.85 -3.02 -20.60
CA ALA A 526 16.06 -3.41 -21.31
C ALA A 526 16.03 -4.84 -21.89
N ASP A 527 15.18 -5.74 -21.35
CA ASP A 527 15.05 -7.13 -21.82
C ASP A 527 14.36 -7.22 -23.17
N TYR A 528 13.54 -6.23 -23.52
CA TYR A 528 12.84 -6.17 -24.81
C TYR A 528 13.67 -5.62 -25.95
N LEU A 529 14.92 -5.19 -25.68
CA LEU A 529 15.74 -4.50 -26.66
C LEU A 529 17.17 -5.01 -26.72
N PRO A 530 17.59 -5.55 -27.88
CA PRO A 530 18.99 -5.88 -28.10
C PRO A 530 19.93 -4.67 -28.35
N TYR A 531 19.37 -3.45 -28.52
CA TYR A 531 20.11 -2.30 -29.08
C TYR A 531 20.13 -1.03 -28.24
N PHE A 532 19.92 -1.11 -26.94
CA PHE A 532 20.14 0.06 -26.07
C PHE A 532 21.64 0.40 -25.98
N SER A 533 21.95 1.67 -26.10
CA SER A 533 23.29 2.21 -25.85
C SER A 533 23.71 2.07 -24.39
N SER A 534 22.72 2.08 -23.46
CA SER A 534 22.87 1.74 -22.05
C SER A 534 21.66 0.95 -21.58
N ARG A 535 21.89 -0.17 -20.89
CA ARG A 535 20.82 -0.95 -20.22
C ARG A 535 20.55 -0.50 -18.81
N GLU A 536 21.44 0.32 -18.23
CA GLU A 536 21.27 0.84 -16.89
C GLU A 536 20.25 1.98 -16.87
N GLY A 537 19.37 1.97 -15.89
CA GLY A 537 18.41 3.04 -15.65
C GLY A 537 17.19 3.02 -16.56
N CYS A 538 17.00 2.00 -17.43
CA CYS A 538 15.83 1.91 -18.30
C CYS A 538 14.52 1.65 -17.52
N GLY A 539 14.61 1.21 -16.28
CA GLY A 539 13.43 0.86 -15.47
C GLY A 539 12.76 -0.43 -15.91
N MET A 540 11.58 -0.63 -15.39
CA MET A 540 10.76 -1.83 -15.56
C MET A 540 9.39 -1.46 -16.09
N ILE A 541 8.81 -2.36 -16.88
CA ILE A 541 7.39 -2.32 -17.24
C ILE A 541 6.64 -3.46 -16.57
N LYS A 542 5.53 -3.13 -15.94
CA LYS A 542 4.56 -4.10 -15.40
C LYS A 542 3.32 -4.06 -16.27
N VAL A 543 3.08 -5.08 -17.07
CA VAL A 543 1.99 -5.11 -18.07
C VAL A 543 1.01 -6.21 -17.76
N THR A 544 -0.28 -5.90 -17.87
CA THR A 544 -1.36 -6.88 -17.83
C THR A 544 -1.30 -7.76 -19.09
N MET A 545 -0.82 -8.99 -18.93
CA MET A 545 -0.67 -9.95 -20.03
C MET A 545 -1.75 -11.03 -20.03
N GLN A 546 -2.37 -11.28 -18.89
CA GLN A 546 -3.30 -12.37 -18.69
C GLN A 546 -4.44 -11.95 -17.75
N LYS A 547 -5.57 -12.67 -17.82
CA LYS A 547 -6.63 -12.65 -16.82
C LYS A 547 -6.64 -13.96 -16.07
N PHE A 548 -6.99 -13.93 -14.79
CA PHE A 548 -7.17 -15.16 -14.02
C PHE A 548 -8.64 -15.39 -13.66
N TYR A 549 -8.96 -16.65 -13.48
CA TYR A 549 -10.32 -17.13 -13.19
C TYR A 549 -10.25 -18.20 -12.11
N ARG A 550 -11.26 -18.20 -11.28
CA ARG A 550 -11.48 -19.23 -10.26
C ARG A 550 -11.64 -20.60 -10.92
N VAL A 551 -11.49 -21.66 -10.14
CA VAL A 551 -11.67 -23.04 -10.65
C VAL A 551 -13.10 -23.31 -11.12
N ASN A 552 -14.09 -22.58 -10.60
CA ASN A 552 -15.48 -22.63 -11.05
C ASN A 552 -15.75 -21.88 -12.38
N GLY A 553 -14.75 -21.20 -12.93
CA GLY A 553 -14.82 -20.45 -14.19
C GLY A 553 -15.14 -18.95 -14.04
N ALA A 554 -15.60 -18.50 -12.89
CA ALA A 554 -15.89 -17.08 -12.64
C ALA A 554 -14.60 -16.26 -12.52
N SER A 555 -14.62 -15.00 -12.96
CA SER A 555 -13.56 -14.04 -12.69
C SER A 555 -13.77 -13.37 -11.32
N THR A 556 -12.70 -12.86 -10.73
CA THR A 556 -12.78 -11.91 -9.60
C THR A 556 -12.93 -10.47 -10.07
N GLN A 557 -12.68 -10.20 -11.35
CA GLN A 557 -12.71 -8.85 -11.93
C GLN A 557 -14.02 -8.14 -11.62
N LEU A 558 -13.95 -6.94 -11.04
CA LEU A 558 -15.06 -6.06 -10.61
C LEU A 558 -15.95 -6.61 -9.47
N ARG A 559 -15.92 -7.90 -9.18
CA ARG A 559 -16.80 -8.55 -8.19
C ARG A 559 -16.08 -8.97 -6.92
N GLY A 560 -14.80 -9.32 -7.04
CA GLY A 560 -14.03 -9.89 -5.93
C GLY A 560 -14.47 -11.31 -5.56
N VAL A 561 -14.12 -11.70 -4.35
CA VAL A 561 -14.60 -12.91 -3.67
C VAL A 561 -15.58 -12.46 -2.61
N GLU A 562 -16.82 -12.93 -2.71
CA GLU A 562 -17.88 -12.62 -1.74
C GLU A 562 -17.67 -13.39 -0.43
N SER A 563 -17.94 -12.73 0.71
CA SER A 563 -17.91 -13.37 2.02
C SER A 563 -19.15 -14.24 2.25
N ASP A 564 -18.95 -15.44 2.79
CA ASP A 564 -20.02 -16.30 3.28
C ASP A 564 -20.72 -15.71 4.49
N ILE A 565 -19.95 -15.01 5.36
CA ILE A 565 -20.44 -14.31 6.54
C ILE A 565 -19.85 -12.90 6.51
N VAL A 566 -20.71 -11.91 6.25
CA VAL A 566 -20.33 -10.51 6.25
C VAL A 566 -20.28 -9.99 7.68
N LEU A 567 -19.15 -9.38 8.06
CA LEU A 567 -18.95 -8.76 9.36
C LEU A 567 -18.87 -7.23 9.22
N PRO A 568 -19.39 -6.47 10.20
CA PRO A 568 -19.20 -5.02 10.20
C PRO A 568 -17.72 -4.65 10.37
N THR A 569 -17.13 -4.01 9.36
CA THR A 569 -15.73 -3.57 9.34
C THR A 569 -15.63 -2.07 9.17
N LEU A 570 -14.49 -1.50 9.54
CA LEU A 570 -14.23 -0.07 9.32
C LEU A 570 -14.03 0.25 7.83
N THR A 571 -13.58 -0.73 7.04
CA THR A 571 -13.32 -0.57 5.59
C THR A 571 -14.60 -0.56 4.75
N ALA A 572 -15.71 -1.09 5.24
CA ALA A 572 -16.98 -1.19 4.50
C ALA A 572 -17.52 0.15 3.99
N GLY A 573 -17.29 1.25 4.73
CA GLY A 573 -17.75 2.61 4.37
C GLY A 573 -16.91 3.34 3.33
N PHE A 574 -15.79 2.76 2.88
CA PHE A 574 -14.91 3.40 1.91
C PHE A 574 -15.21 2.92 0.48
N ARG A 575 -15.05 3.81 -0.48
CA ARG A 575 -15.11 3.49 -1.90
C ARG A 575 -13.75 2.94 -2.35
N ILE A 576 -13.54 1.65 -2.13
CA ILE A 576 -12.33 0.91 -2.49
C ILE A 576 -12.76 -0.31 -3.29
N GLY A 577 -12.07 -0.59 -4.38
CA GLY A 577 -12.27 -1.74 -5.24
C GLY A 577 -11.92 -1.45 -6.69
N GLU A 578 -11.86 -2.48 -7.50
CA GLU A 578 -11.55 -2.40 -8.93
C GLU A 578 -12.52 -1.46 -9.67
N GLY A 579 -13.82 -1.55 -9.35
CA GLY A 579 -14.87 -0.73 -10.00
C GLY A 579 -14.83 0.77 -9.67
N GLU A 580 -13.98 1.21 -8.74
CA GLU A 580 -13.78 2.63 -8.44
C GLU A 580 -12.61 3.25 -9.26
N GLN A 581 -11.91 2.43 -10.04
CA GLN A 581 -10.81 2.87 -10.89
C GLN A 581 -11.29 3.17 -12.30
N ASP A 582 -10.54 4.02 -13.02
CA ASP A 582 -10.81 4.33 -14.42
C ASP A 582 -10.18 3.24 -15.32
N TYR A 583 -10.72 3.04 -16.52
CA TYR A 583 -10.21 2.12 -17.56
C TYR A 583 -10.07 0.65 -17.13
N VAL A 584 -10.91 0.19 -16.23
CA VAL A 584 -10.88 -1.20 -15.75
C VAL A 584 -11.23 -2.21 -16.85
N MET A 585 -10.56 -3.36 -16.81
CA MET A 585 -10.89 -4.48 -17.71
C MET A 585 -12.29 -5.02 -17.40
N PRO A 586 -13.08 -5.40 -18.43
CA PRO A 586 -14.43 -5.94 -18.22
C PRO A 586 -14.41 -7.32 -17.57
N TYR A 587 -15.48 -7.61 -16.81
CA TYR A 587 -15.76 -8.95 -16.29
C TYR A 587 -16.08 -9.92 -17.44
N ASP A 588 -15.56 -11.15 -17.35
CA ASP A 588 -15.92 -12.27 -18.20
C ASP A 588 -15.77 -13.61 -17.45
N GLU A 589 -16.23 -14.70 -18.03
CA GLU A 589 -16.20 -16.04 -17.47
C GLU A 589 -15.61 -17.05 -18.47
N ILE A 590 -15.10 -18.14 -17.95
CA ILE A 590 -14.61 -19.28 -18.74
C ILE A 590 -15.21 -20.61 -18.22
N PRO A 591 -15.09 -21.73 -18.94
CA PRO A 591 -15.55 -23.01 -18.44
C PRO A 591 -14.88 -23.44 -17.13
N VAL A 592 -15.64 -24.17 -16.31
CA VAL A 592 -15.16 -24.77 -15.06
C VAL A 592 -13.93 -25.65 -15.31
N ALA A 593 -12.95 -25.57 -14.42
CA ALA A 593 -11.71 -26.35 -14.50
C ALA A 593 -12.04 -27.86 -14.37
N SER A 594 -11.49 -28.67 -15.26
CA SER A 594 -11.60 -30.14 -15.10
C SER A 594 -10.70 -30.59 -13.92
N GLY A 595 -11.19 -31.61 -13.19
CA GLY A 595 -10.49 -32.14 -12.02
C GLY A 595 -10.75 -31.37 -10.71
N TYR A 596 -11.66 -30.38 -10.75
CA TYR A 596 -12.17 -29.69 -9.57
C TYR A 596 -13.40 -30.40 -9.01
N VAL A 597 -13.41 -30.63 -7.69
CA VAL A 597 -14.52 -31.22 -6.96
C VAL A 597 -14.75 -30.43 -5.67
N ARG A 598 -15.94 -29.86 -5.54
CA ARG A 598 -16.35 -29.13 -4.35
C ARG A 598 -16.74 -30.09 -3.21
N SER A 599 -16.19 -29.86 -2.02
CA SER A 599 -16.66 -30.51 -0.79
C SER A 599 -18.02 -29.95 -0.36
N PRO A 600 -19.00 -30.79 0.01
CA PRO A 600 -20.29 -30.32 0.52
C PRO A 600 -20.24 -29.89 1.99
N HIS A 601 -19.11 -30.05 2.67
CA HIS A 601 -19.01 -29.85 4.13
C HIS A 601 -19.43 -28.45 4.54
N ILE A 602 -18.77 -27.42 4.00
CA ILE A 602 -19.07 -26.02 4.34
C ILE A 602 -20.54 -25.68 4.03
N GLY A 603 -21.05 -26.09 2.87
CA GLY A 603 -22.46 -25.83 2.49
C GLY A 603 -23.48 -26.38 3.48
N ARG A 604 -23.18 -27.48 4.16
CA ARG A 604 -24.07 -28.10 5.18
C ARG A 604 -24.09 -27.32 6.48
N ILE A 605 -22.94 -26.81 6.93
CA ILE A 605 -22.82 -26.14 8.23
C ILE A 605 -23.04 -24.63 8.15
N LEU A 606 -22.87 -24.02 6.97
CA LEU A 606 -22.94 -22.58 6.76
C LEU A 606 -24.24 -21.91 7.26
N PRO A 607 -25.44 -22.46 7.04
CA PRO A 607 -26.66 -21.86 7.56
C PRO A 607 -26.63 -21.71 9.08
N ARG A 608 -26.12 -22.72 9.79
CA ARG A 608 -26.00 -22.66 11.25
C ARG A 608 -24.94 -21.70 11.73
N LEU A 609 -23.79 -21.63 11.01
CA LEU A 609 -22.74 -20.66 11.29
C LEU A 609 -23.24 -19.22 11.14
N ARG A 610 -24.01 -18.94 10.08
CA ARG A 610 -24.63 -17.62 9.85
C ARG A 610 -25.57 -17.23 11.00
N GLU A 611 -26.40 -18.14 11.47
CA GLU A 611 -27.31 -17.92 12.60
C GLU A 611 -26.53 -17.60 13.88
N LEU A 612 -25.52 -18.41 14.22
CA LEU A 612 -24.71 -18.22 15.43
C LEU A 612 -23.91 -16.92 15.37
N SER A 613 -23.29 -16.62 14.23
CA SER A 613 -22.54 -15.37 14.04
C SER A 613 -23.46 -14.15 14.08
N ALA A 614 -24.61 -14.18 13.43
CA ALA A 614 -25.57 -13.07 13.45
C ALA A 614 -26.02 -12.73 14.87
N ALA A 615 -26.25 -13.74 15.72
CA ALA A 615 -26.62 -13.53 17.12
C ALA A 615 -25.49 -12.84 17.92
N ARG A 616 -24.23 -13.24 17.71
CA ARG A 616 -23.08 -12.60 18.37
C ARG A 616 -22.82 -11.19 17.86
N VAL A 617 -22.86 -10.99 16.53
CA VAL A 617 -22.70 -9.67 15.88
C VAL A 617 -23.74 -8.68 16.40
N ALA A 618 -25.01 -9.12 16.54
CA ALA A 618 -26.07 -8.27 17.06
C ALA A 618 -25.88 -7.88 18.54
N ALA A 619 -25.14 -8.69 19.31
CA ALA A 619 -24.84 -8.41 20.72
C ALA A 619 -23.52 -7.66 20.92
N ASP A 620 -22.61 -7.70 19.93
CA ASP A 620 -21.27 -7.11 20.04
C ASP A 620 -21.28 -5.61 19.73
N LYS A 621 -20.96 -4.80 20.73
CA LYS A 621 -20.99 -3.34 20.63
C LYS A 621 -19.87 -2.76 19.79
N ASP A 622 -18.73 -3.44 19.65
CA ASP A 622 -17.63 -2.97 18.78
C ASP A 622 -17.96 -3.22 17.31
N LEU A 623 -18.60 -4.33 16.98
CA LEU A 623 -19.11 -4.57 15.64
C LEU A 623 -20.26 -3.61 15.29
N GLN A 624 -21.14 -3.28 16.26
CA GLN A 624 -22.15 -2.23 16.08
C GLN A 624 -21.53 -0.85 15.85
N TYR A 625 -20.45 -0.52 16.58
CA TYR A 625 -19.69 0.70 16.35
C TYR A 625 -19.10 0.74 14.94
N ASN A 626 -18.48 -0.35 14.47
CA ASN A 626 -17.95 -0.45 13.12
C ASN A 626 -19.05 -0.22 12.07
N ALA A 627 -20.24 -0.82 12.25
CA ALA A 627 -21.38 -0.62 11.36
C ALA A 627 -21.81 0.85 11.31
N TRP A 628 -21.95 1.50 12.48
CA TRP A 628 -22.32 2.91 12.55
C TRP A 628 -21.26 3.81 11.90
N TYR A 629 -19.98 3.61 12.24
CA TYR A 629 -18.89 4.41 11.69
C TYR A 629 -18.81 4.28 10.17
N SER A 630 -18.95 3.07 9.67
CA SER A 630 -18.97 2.77 8.25
C SER A 630 -20.11 3.49 7.51
N ALA A 631 -21.33 3.42 8.06
CA ALA A 631 -22.50 4.13 7.53
C ALA A 631 -22.32 5.67 7.57
N TYR A 632 -21.75 6.19 8.66
CA TYR A 632 -21.43 7.61 8.79
C TYR A 632 -20.42 8.08 7.73
N ARG A 633 -19.35 7.31 7.51
CA ARG A 633 -18.33 7.60 6.47
C ARG A 633 -18.93 7.56 5.07
N GLN A 634 -19.76 6.56 4.78
CA GLN A 634 -20.47 6.45 3.50
C GLN A 634 -21.34 7.69 3.26
N LYS A 635 -22.15 8.10 4.24
CA LYS A 635 -22.98 9.31 4.16
C LYS A 635 -22.14 10.55 3.81
N LEU A 636 -21.02 10.79 4.52
CA LEU A 636 -20.15 11.92 4.24
C LEU A 636 -19.56 11.90 2.82
N THR A 637 -19.28 10.71 2.30
CA THR A 637 -18.74 10.50 0.95
C THR A 637 -19.82 10.78 -0.11
N GLU A 638 -21.05 10.34 0.13
CA GLU A 638 -22.20 10.55 -0.77
C GLU A 638 -22.63 12.02 -0.80
N GLU A 639 -22.67 12.68 0.35
CA GLU A 639 -22.98 14.10 0.44
C GLU A 639 -21.93 14.97 -0.26
N ASN A 640 -20.69 14.51 -0.31
CA ASN A 640 -19.55 15.19 -0.93
C ASN A 640 -19.49 16.69 -0.60
N LYS A 641 -19.76 17.07 0.63
CA LYS A 641 -19.91 18.47 1.03
C LYS A 641 -19.17 18.77 2.33
N VAL A 642 -18.50 19.93 2.39
CA VAL A 642 -17.83 20.48 3.56
C VAL A 642 -18.26 21.92 3.74
N SER A 643 -18.75 22.27 4.92
CA SER A 643 -19.17 23.65 5.22
C SER A 643 -17.97 24.56 5.45
N LEU A 644 -18.05 25.82 5.00
CA LEU A 644 -17.12 26.90 5.37
C LEU A 644 -17.59 27.66 6.63
N ASN A 645 -18.64 27.18 7.28
CA ASN A 645 -19.16 27.73 8.52
C ASN A 645 -18.57 26.99 9.72
N LYS A 646 -17.87 27.71 10.60
CA LYS A 646 -17.19 27.15 11.78
C LYS A 646 -18.17 26.48 12.74
N ALA A 647 -19.35 27.09 12.97
CA ALA A 647 -20.34 26.53 13.89
C ALA A 647 -20.92 25.21 13.33
N GLN A 648 -21.17 25.14 12.02
CA GLN A 648 -21.64 23.90 11.39
C GLN A 648 -20.58 22.80 11.43
N ARG A 649 -19.30 23.10 11.11
CA ARG A 649 -18.22 22.12 11.24
C ARG A 649 -18.04 21.61 12.64
N ARG A 650 -18.12 22.51 13.60
CA ARG A 650 -18.05 22.13 15.00
C ARG A 650 -19.20 21.17 15.38
N ALA A 651 -20.43 21.48 14.97
CA ALA A 651 -21.56 20.61 15.20
C ALA A 651 -21.40 19.22 14.54
N GLU A 652 -20.90 19.16 13.28
CA GLU A 652 -20.59 17.91 12.59
C GLU A 652 -19.50 17.11 13.33
N SER A 653 -18.42 17.77 13.76
CA SER A 653 -17.34 17.15 14.53
C SER A 653 -17.82 16.66 15.91
N GLU A 654 -18.69 17.41 16.58
CA GLU A 654 -19.26 17.04 17.88
C GLU A 654 -20.09 15.76 17.80
N VAL A 655 -20.80 15.51 16.70
CA VAL A 655 -21.53 14.24 16.50
C VAL A 655 -20.59 13.04 16.60
N LEU A 656 -19.49 13.09 15.85
CA LEU A 656 -18.48 12.01 15.86
C LEU A 656 -17.77 11.92 17.22
N GLN A 657 -17.37 13.05 17.79
CA GLN A 657 -16.64 13.11 19.06
C GLN A 657 -17.51 12.63 20.23
N ASN A 658 -18.78 13.05 20.29
CA ASN A 658 -19.70 12.60 21.35
C ASN A 658 -19.97 11.10 21.25
N PHE A 659 -20.15 10.59 20.03
CA PHE A 659 -20.32 9.16 19.83
C PHE A 659 -19.05 8.38 20.22
N LYS A 660 -17.85 8.87 19.83
CA LYS A 660 -16.57 8.29 20.24
C LYS A 660 -16.41 8.32 21.75
N LYS A 661 -16.60 9.48 22.39
CA LYS A 661 -16.46 9.66 23.85
C LYS A 661 -17.41 8.74 24.64
N GLN A 662 -18.67 8.64 24.22
CA GLN A 662 -19.63 7.73 24.83
C GLN A 662 -19.22 6.25 24.64
N SER A 663 -18.81 5.90 23.43
CA SER A 663 -18.32 4.55 23.11
C SER A 663 -17.04 4.20 23.88
N ASP A 664 -16.09 5.13 24.00
CA ASP A 664 -14.81 4.87 24.68
C ASP A 664 -14.98 4.73 26.20
N ALA A 665 -15.87 5.53 26.83
CA ALA A 665 -16.18 5.38 28.24
C ALA A 665 -16.78 4.01 28.56
N GLU A 666 -17.68 3.52 27.69
CA GLU A 666 -18.29 2.20 27.80
C GLU A 666 -17.26 1.09 27.48
N ARG A 667 -16.46 1.28 26.44
CA ARG A 667 -15.38 0.35 26.04
C ARG A 667 -14.39 0.13 27.15
N LYS A 668 -13.96 1.17 27.85
CA LYS A 668 -12.96 1.04 28.91
C LYS A 668 -13.39 0.02 29.95
N THR A 669 -14.59 0.14 30.50
CA THR A 669 -15.12 -0.81 31.49
C THR A 669 -15.30 -2.20 30.89
N ARG A 670 -15.81 -2.30 29.67
CA ARG A 670 -16.04 -3.56 28.98
C ARG A 670 -14.73 -4.26 28.63
N TYR A 671 -13.70 -3.52 28.21
CA TYR A 671 -12.39 -4.08 27.88
C TYR A 671 -11.66 -4.57 29.13
N GLU A 672 -11.77 -3.89 30.25
CA GLU A 672 -11.26 -4.39 31.53
C GLU A 672 -11.94 -5.71 31.94
N GLN A 673 -13.25 -5.81 31.76
CA GLN A 673 -13.98 -7.05 32.02
C GLN A 673 -13.56 -8.14 31.03
N MET A 674 -13.51 -7.84 29.73
CA MET A 674 -13.11 -8.77 28.67
C MET A 674 -11.66 -9.25 28.87
N ALA A 675 -10.74 -8.38 29.28
CA ALA A 675 -9.37 -8.76 29.59
C ALA A 675 -9.30 -9.79 30.72
N ARG A 676 -10.09 -9.58 31.81
CA ARG A 676 -10.18 -10.54 32.92
C ARG A 676 -10.81 -11.87 32.51
N GLU A 677 -11.76 -11.84 31.57
CA GLU A 677 -12.37 -13.06 31.01
C GLU A 677 -11.38 -13.77 30.07
N ASP A 678 -10.66 -13.02 29.26
CA ASP A 678 -9.60 -13.56 28.39
C ASP A 678 -8.48 -14.22 29.19
N GLU A 679 -7.99 -13.60 30.27
CA GLU A 679 -6.97 -14.20 31.16
C GLU A 679 -7.37 -15.56 31.72
N LYS A 680 -8.69 -15.78 31.95
CA LYS A 680 -9.20 -17.05 32.44
C LYS A 680 -9.41 -18.07 31.32
N ASN A 681 -9.84 -17.58 30.14
CA ASN A 681 -10.38 -18.43 29.09
C ASN A 681 -9.46 -18.56 27.87
N LEU A 682 -8.46 -17.70 27.72
CA LEU A 682 -7.54 -17.72 26.59
C LEU A 682 -6.10 -17.91 27.06
N VAL A 683 -5.37 -18.77 26.35
CA VAL A 683 -3.91 -18.82 26.42
C VAL A 683 -3.40 -18.61 25.00
N ILE A 684 -2.75 -17.47 24.76
CA ILE A 684 -2.25 -17.09 23.45
C ILE A 684 -0.74 -17.28 23.42
N ARG A 685 -0.26 -18.06 22.46
CA ARG A 685 1.18 -18.28 22.21
C ARG A 685 1.55 -17.70 20.87
N ARG A 686 2.69 -17.02 20.84
CA ARG A 686 3.29 -16.52 19.61
C ARG A 686 3.93 -17.66 18.84
N LEU A 687 3.82 -17.60 17.50
CA LEU A 687 4.46 -18.52 16.57
C LEU A 687 4.97 -17.74 15.37
N ASN A 688 6.09 -17.03 15.52
CA ASN A 688 6.80 -16.41 14.42
C ASN A 688 7.78 -17.41 13.80
N LEU A 689 8.40 -17.05 12.67
CA LEU A 689 9.36 -17.93 11.98
C LEU A 689 10.55 -18.32 12.88
N SER A 690 10.97 -17.43 13.78
CA SER A 690 11.99 -17.70 14.80
C SER A 690 11.55 -18.72 15.86
N ASP A 691 10.25 -18.85 16.11
CA ASP A 691 9.70 -19.70 17.16
C ASP A 691 9.42 -21.14 16.68
N VAL A 692 9.52 -21.40 15.36
CA VAL A 692 9.17 -22.70 14.76
C VAL A 692 9.94 -23.87 15.39
N GLN A 693 11.20 -23.64 15.78
CA GLN A 693 12.07 -24.66 16.37
C GLN A 693 12.08 -24.61 17.90
N ALA A 694 11.36 -23.69 18.53
CA ALA A 694 11.34 -23.62 19.99
C ALA A 694 10.72 -24.89 20.60
N GLN A 695 11.25 -25.35 21.72
CA GLN A 695 10.73 -26.53 22.43
C GLN A 695 9.28 -26.27 22.87
N GLU A 696 9.02 -25.10 23.43
CA GLU A 696 7.69 -24.60 23.80
C GLU A 696 7.47 -23.24 23.13
N LEU A 697 6.24 -22.98 22.70
CA LEU A 697 5.89 -21.68 22.12
C LEU A 697 5.81 -20.63 23.23
N PRO A 698 6.45 -19.46 23.04
CA PRO A 698 6.38 -18.39 24.02
C PRO A 698 4.94 -17.85 24.15
N LEU A 699 4.57 -17.42 25.37
CA LEU A 699 3.32 -16.69 25.56
C LEU A 699 3.40 -15.37 24.82
N ALA A 700 2.32 -15.02 24.15
CA ALA A 700 2.22 -13.71 23.49
C ALA A 700 2.15 -12.62 24.56
N THR A 701 2.99 -11.61 24.44
CA THR A 701 3.03 -10.42 25.31
C THR A 701 2.45 -9.20 24.58
N ARG A 702 2.19 -8.11 25.32
CA ARG A 702 1.81 -6.85 24.70
C ARG A 702 2.92 -6.27 23.81
N GLU A 703 4.17 -6.56 24.16
CA GLU A 703 5.38 -6.10 23.45
C GLU A 703 5.66 -6.88 22.17
N ASP A 704 4.98 -8.01 21.93
CA ASP A 704 5.10 -8.79 20.70
C ASP A 704 4.42 -8.13 19.48
N LYS A 705 3.87 -6.93 19.64
CA LYS A 705 3.20 -6.21 18.57
C LYS A 705 4.13 -5.61 17.53
N GLU A 706 5.46 -5.49 17.78
CA GLU A 706 6.18 -4.40 17.14
C GLU A 706 7.54 -4.80 16.60
N GLY A 707 7.70 -4.65 15.28
CA GLY A 707 8.99 -4.60 14.60
C GLY A 707 9.79 -3.34 14.94
N PHE A 708 9.19 -2.37 15.64
CA PHE A 708 9.84 -1.13 16.09
C PHE A 708 10.31 -1.22 17.54
N MET A 709 11.42 -0.56 17.86
CA MET A 709 11.87 -0.41 19.25
C MET A 709 10.95 0.54 20.03
N ASP A 710 10.57 1.64 19.36
CA ASP A 710 9.65 2.67 19.83
C ASP A 710 9.04 3.36 18.61
N GLU A 711 7.80 3.83 18.71
CA GLU A 711 7.14 4.71 17.76
C GLU A 711 6.85 6.05 18.44
N ALA A 712 7.22 7.16 17.78
CA ALA A 712 6.84 8.47 18.23
C ALA A 712 5.34 8.66 17.97
N LYS A 713 4.56 8.74 19.05
CA LYS A 713 3.17 9.16 18.94
C LYS A 713 3.12 10.64 18.63
N ASP A 714 2.27 11.03 17.71
CA ASP A 714 1.98 12.44 17.49
C ASP A 714 1.43 13.03 18.81
N PRO A 715 1.84 14.24 19.22
CA PRO A 715 1.31 14.89 20.42
C PRO A 715 -0.23 14.91 20.48
N GLU A 716 -0.90 14.88 19.32
CA GLU A 716 -2.35 14.76 19.20
C GLU A 716 -2.84 13.34 19.52
N GLU A 717 -2.14 12.32 19.04
CA GLU A 717 -2.43 10.91 19.33
C GLU A 717 -2.23 10.59 20.81
N GLU A 718 -1.26 11.24 21.47
CA GLU A 718 -1.09 11.14 22.92
C GLU A 718 -2.27 11.74 23.72
N LEU A 719 -3.03 12.65 23.10
CA LEU A 719 -4.24 13.22 23.66
C LEU A 719 -5.47 12.36 23.40
N GLU A 720 -5.40 11.43 22.46
CA GLU A 720 -6.45 10.44 22.24
C GLU A 720 -6.17 9.18 23.06
N ASP A 721 -7.16 8.74 23.89
CA ASP A 721 -7.09 7.44 24.55
C ASP A 721 -7.37 6.36 23.49
N SER A 722 -6.33 5.85 22.84
CA SER A 722 -6.47 4.66 22.01
C SER A 722 -6.65 3.45 22.93
N LEU A 723 -7.90 3.00 23.08
CA LEU A 723 -8.18 1.78 23.80
C LEU A 723 -7.77 0.58 22.94
N GLU A 724 -6.76 -0.15 23.41
CA GLU A 724 -6.34 -1.39 22.76
C GLU A 724 -7.36 -2.50 22.97
N TYR A 725 -7.58 -3.31 21.95
CA TYR A 725 -8.43 -4.48 22.07
C TYR A 725 -7.82 -5.51 23.05
N PRO A 726 -8.61 -6.05 24.00
CA PRO A 726 -8.13 -7.11 24.90
C PRO A 726 -7.51 -8.26 24.12
N SER A 727 -6.37 -8.74 24.59
CA SER A 727 -5.61 -9.87 24.01
C SER A 727 -5.16 -9.63 22.55
N ASN A 728 -5.14 -8.38 22.08
CA ASN A 728 -4.85 -8.03 20.69
C ASN A 728 -5.77 -8.75 19.67
N LEU A 729 -7.02 -8.98 20.05
CA LEU A 729 -8.05 -9.58 19.21
C LEU A 729 -9.10 -8.51 18.87
N ASP A 730 -8.98 -7.91 17.69
CA ASP A 730 -9.99 -7.00 17.16
C ASP A 730 -11.35 -7.74 16.98
N PRO A 731 -12.48 -7.02 16.92
CA PRO A 731 -13.82 -7.63 16.91
C PRO A 731 -14.02 -8.60 15.74
N VAL A 732 -13.46 -8.30 14.56
CA VAL A 732 -13.58 -9.15 13.37
C VAL A 732 -12.80 -10.46 13.55
N LEU A 733 -11.57 -10.36 14.07
CA LEU A 733 -10.72 -11.53 14.33
C LEU A 733 -11.33 -12.38 15.46
N ARG A 734 -11.84 -11.77 16.52
CA ARG A 734 -12.50 -12.47 17.63
C ARG A 734 -13.75 -13.23 17.15
N GLU A 735 -14.61 -12.62 16.36
CA GLU A 735 -15.76 -13.31 15.77
C GLU A 735 -15.32 -14.43 14.82
N SER A 736 -14.27 -14.22 14.04
CA SER A 736 -13.72 -15.26 13.15
C SER A 736 -13.20 -16.48 13.92
N LEU A 737 -12.60 -16.27 15.10
CA LEU A 737 -12.21 -17.37 16.02
C LEU A 737 -13.43 -18.12 16.53
N HIS A 738 -14.53 -17.41 16.87
CA HIS A 738 -15.78 -18.06 17.25
C HIS A 738 -16.41 -18.87 16.12
N ILE A 739 -16.36 -18.33 14.88
CA ILE A 739 -16.84 -19.06 13.70
C ILE A 739 -16.04 -20.37 13.51
N VAL A 740 -14.70 -20.29 13.59
CA VAL A 740 -13.84 -21.49 13.43
C VAL A 740 -14.07 -22.48 14.58
N ARG A 741 -14.27 -22.03 15.81
CA ARG A 741 -14.67 -22.89 16.93
C ARG A 741 -15.98 -23.62 16.64
N ASP A 742 -17.01 -22.87 16.18
CA ASP A 742 -18.30 -23.45 15.84
C ASP A 742 -18.18 -24.47 14.68
N MET A 743 -17.30 -24.22 13.70
CA MET A 743 -16.97 -25.20 12.64
C MET A 743 -16.39 -26.50 13.22
N VAL A 744 -15.47 -26.38 14.20
CA VAL A 744 -14.91 -27.56 14.88
C VAL A 744 -15.95 -28.33 15.66
N GLU A 745 -16.95 -27.66 16.27
CA GLU A 745 -18.07 -28.30 16.96
C GLU A 745 -19.06 -28.99 16.01
N LEU A 746 -19.29 -28.41 14.84
CA LEU A 746 -20.25 -28.91 13.83
C LEU A 746 -19.67 -29.98 12.88
N ARG A 747 -18.39 -30.28 13.04
CA ARG A 747 -17.72 -31.32 12.26
C ARG A 747 -18.13 -32.71 12.75
#